data_e3e5c4ed0c46d2ac1e08d01741b76591
#
_entry.id   e3e5c4ed0c46d2ac1e08d01741b76591
#
_cell.length_a   1.000
_cell.length_b   1.000
_cell.length_c   1.000
_cell.angle_alpha   90.00
_cell.angle_beta   90.00
_cell.angle_gamma   90.00
#
_symmetry.space_group_name_H-M   'P 1'
#
loop_
_entity.id
_entity.type
_entity.pdbx_description
1 polymer ?
#
loop_
_entity_poly.entity_id
_entity_poly.type
_entity_poly.pdbx_seq_one_letter_code
_entity_poly.pdbx_strand_id
1 'polypeptide(L)'
;MNGFYDLFAEFADELTKYDRALKNAKVLRLLKSSDEAGDSVTAVVFFPILMSERTVDTIGRIIANGLGISEFSIEPVFDGSLLTNKYDGELREIIKRRVVVANGFLEDCVFSYETDGELHIRLAHGGKDVLCTAGCDKAVERLLKERFGTDLKVFIEQEGKAEDSAQTLIQKQQKIDEQMREKQINAKPVKKDEPLKAEVVEEGYPYYTDSLKVIYGNKIKGAPMKMADITSTDDRVTVWGRVFGFESRLTRNGDKYIISFNITDNTYSYSVVIFEKKDYCDDLLEYISNGKYVVLAGSMSFDKYRGENVINPRSICLVAPIEKKDNAPEKRVELHLHTNMSAMDGMTPPAELVKRAISWGHKAVAITDHGCVQGFPDAANAAKGKIKIIYGVEAYFVDDMKSPEAEIKDLPTYHMIILVKNSVGLKNLYKLVSMSNIKYFYKKPRMPKSEILKHREGLIIGSACEAGNLYRAILDELPDEEIAEIASFYDYIEIQPTGNNRFMLAAHSDPNAKNPERNKRYDKITCVEDIENINRRLISIADGLGKPVVATGDVHFLDPVDAQYRAILMAGQGFEDADNQAPLYFKTTEEMMADLAYLGEETAKEVVITNPNKIADMIETLRPFPDGTYQPSIEGSEEQLREICWTKARDWYEKDGVVPEIVTNRLNRELDSIIEHGFAVLYIIAQKLVWDSEDHGYHVGSRGSVGSSFVATMAGISEVNPLVPHYRCPKCKYTQFFEHGEYGSALICRLQNAPNAAQI
;
A
#
# COMPACT_ATOMS: atom_id res chain seq x y z
N MET A 1 -26.54 -1.08 41.73
CA MET A 1 -25.66 -0.47 40.74
C MET A 1 -24.24 -0.67 41.25
N ASN A 2 -23.47 -1.47 40.57
CA ASN A 2 -22.09 -1.77 40.98
C ASN A 2 -21.16 -0.70 40.42
N GLY A 3 -20.12 -0.32 41.15
CA GLY A 3 -19.07 0.52 40.60
C GLY A 3 -18.38 -0.19 39.43
N PHE A 4 -17.78 0.56 38.53
CA PHE A 4 -17.11 -0.02 37.36
C PHE A 4 -16.02 -1.01 37.77
N TYR A 5 -15.16 -0.63 38.67
CA TYR A 5 -14.10 -1.49 39.20
C TYR A 5 -14.56 -2.59 40.15
N ASP A 6 -15.82 -2.56 40.60
CA ASP A 6 -16.38 -3.71 41.35
C ASP A 6 -16.62 -4.92 40.43
N LEU A 7 -16.83 -4.66 39.14
CA LEU A 7 -17.06 -5.70 38.12
C LEU A 7 -15.82 -6.00 37.29
N PHE A 8 -14.93 -5.04 37.12
CA PHE A 8 -13.77 -5.09 36.24
C PHE A 8 -12.46 -4.80 36.96
N ALA A 9 -12.35 -5.25 38.24
CA ALA A 9 -11.19 -5.03 39.09
C ALA A 9 -9.88 -5.62 38.51
N GLU A 10 -9.98 -6.71 37.78
CA GLU A 10 -8.84 -7.39 37.15
C GLU A 10 -8.16 -6.55 36.05
N PHE A 11 -8.86 -5.55 35.48
CA PHE A 11 -8.32 -4.65 34.46
C PHE A 11 -7.88 -3.29 35.03
N ALA A 12 -7.87 -3.11 36.34
CA ALA A 12 -7.58 -1.82 36.97
C ALA A 12 -6.19 -1.27 36.60
N ASP A 13 -5.18 -2.13 36.52
CA ASP A 13 -3.81 -1.73 36.17
C ASP A 13 -3.72 -1.23 34.73
N GLU A 14 -4.38 -1.91 33.78
CA GLU A 14 -4.40 -1.52 32.35
C GLU A 14 -5.23 -0.27 32.09
N LEU A 15 -6.23 -0.03 32.95
CA LEU A 15 -7.17 1.10 32.83
C LEU A 15 -6.77 2.32 33.68
N THR A 16 -5.64 2.29 34.39
CA THR A 16 -5.17 3.36 35.29
C THR A 16 -5.20 4.76 34.67
N LYS A 17 -4.85 4.88 33.40
CA LYS A 17 -4.90 6.18 32.69
C LYS A 17 -6.30 6.77 32.57
N TYR A 18 -7.35 5.98 32.77
CA TYR A 18 -8.76 6.39 32.72
C TYR A 18 -9.40 6.50 34.11
N ASP A 19 -8.65 6.32 35.18
CA ASP A 19 -9.10 6.32 36.58
C ASP A 19 -10.00 7.50 36.94
N ARG A 20 -9.69 8.70 36.41
CA ARG A 20 -10.50 9.89 36.65
C ARG A 20 -11.98 9.73 36.25
N ALA A 21 -12.25 8.96 35.21
CA ALA A 21 -13.60 8.66 34.74
C ALA A 21 -14.16 7.38 35.38
N LEU A 22 -13.32 6.34 35.53
CA LEU A 22 -13.76 5.00 35.89
C LEU A 22 -13.99 4.80 37.40
N LYS A 23 -13.23 5.46 38.28
CA LYS A 23 -13.38 5.32 39.75
C LYS A 23 -14.77 5.62 40.28
N ASN A 24 -15.50 6.53 39.61
CA ASN A 24 -16.86 6.91 40.00
C ASN A 24 -17.90 6.51 38.95
N ALA A 25 -17.50 5.75 37.93
CA ALA A 25 -18.42 5.21 36.93
C ALA A 25 -19.25 4.06 37.53
N LYS A 26 -20.48 3.92 37.05
CA LYS A 26 -21.43 2.89 37.54
C LYS A 26 -21.95 2.10 36.36
N VAL A 27 -21.87 0.78 36.44
CA VAL A 27 -22.49 -0.10 35.45
C VAL A 27 -23.99 -0.19 35.78
N LEU A 28 -24.77 0.28 34.83
CA LEU A 28 -26.23 0.31 34.94
C LEU A 28 -26.85 -0.99 34.45
N ARG A 29 -26.31 -1.56 33.37
CA ARG A 29 -26.82 -2.80 32.75
C ARG A 29 -25.73 -3.49 31.96
N LEU A 30 -25.75 -4.82 31.95
CA LEU A 30 -24.97 -5.68 31.08
C LEU A 30 -25.87 -6.52 30.22
N LEU A 31 -25.61 -6.55 28.93
CA LEU A 31 -26.36 -7.36 27.96
C LEU A 31 -25.37 -8.31 27.29
N LYS A 32 -25.65 -9.60 27.31
CA LYS A 32 -24.87 -10.61 26.61
C LYS A 32 -25.61 -11.02 25.35
N SER A 33 -24.92 -11.11 24.25
CA SER A 33 -25.35 -11.73 23.00
C SER A 33 -24.34 -12.78 22.58
N SER A 34 -24.79 -13.84 21.92
CA SER A 34 -23.93 -14.90 21.38
C SER A 34 -24.46 -15.24 19.99
N ASP A 35 -23.59 -15.17 19.00
CA ASP A 35 -23.88 -15.50 17.60
C ASP A 35 -22.74 -16.34 17.00
N GLU A 36 -22.78 -16.58 15.69
CA GLU A 36 -21.73 -17.34 14.97
C GLU A 36 -20.36 -16.67 15.02
N ALA A 37 -20.27 -15.36 15.30
CA ALA A 37 -19.03 -14.61 15.42
C ALA A 37 -18.41 -14.68 16.82
N GLY A 38 -19.15 -15.17 17.82
CA GLY A 38 -18.70 -15.35 19.20
C GLY A 38 -19.54 -14.63 20.24
N ASP A 39 -19.05 -14.63 21.48
CA ASP A 39 -19.72 -13.94 22.60
C ASP A 39 -19.43 -12.43 22.55
N SER A 40 -20.48 -11.62 22.63
CA SER A 40 -20.39 -10.17 22.75
C SER A 40 -21.11 -9.68 24.01
N VAL A 41 -20.60 -8.62 24.60
CA VAL A 41 -21.19 -7.99 25.80
C VAL A 41 -21.32 -6.50 25.57
N THR A 42 -22.52 -5.95 25.85
CA THR A 42 -22.76 -4.50 25.86
C THR A 42 -22.99 -4.04 27.31
N ALA A 43 -22.18 -3.10 27.77
CA ALA A 43 -22.30 -2.48 29.08
C ALA A 43 -22.87 -1.07 28.95
N VAL A 44 -23.98 -0.78 29.59
CA VAL A 44 -24.50 0.58 29.77
C VAL A 44 -23.83 1.15 31.02
N VAL A 45 -23.00 2.19 30.86
CA VAL A 45 -22.17 2.71 31.95
C VAL A 45 -22.42 4.21 32.15
N PHE A 46 -22.76 4.59 33.37
CA PHE A 46 -22.83 6.00 33.78
C PHE A 46 -21.41 6.52 34.08
N PHE A 47 -21.02 7.60 33.40
CA PHE A 47 -19.77 8.32 33.65
C PHE A 47 -20.03 9.69 34.28
N PRO A 48 -19.28 10.08 35.33
CA PRO A 48 -19.44 11.38 35.96
C PRO A 48 -18.83 12.54 35.17
N ILE A 49 -18.10 12.26 34.10
CA ILE A 49 -17.46 13.23 33.18
C ILE A 49 -17.68 12.80 31.73
N LEU A 50 -17.67 13.77 30.82
CA LEU A 50 -17.75 13.48 29.38
C LEU A 50 -16.57 12.62 28.91
N MET A 51 -16.87 11.62 28.12
CA MET A 51 -15.91 10.70 27.50
C MET A 51 -16.07 10.74 25.99
N SER A 52 -14.97 10.73 25.26
CA SER A 52 -15.04 10.59 23.80
C SER A 52 -15.35 9.14 23.42
N GLU A 53 -16.05 8.95 22.30
CA GLU A 53 -16.33 7.62 21.71
C GLU A 53 -15.06 6.80 21.60
N ARG A 54 -13.98 7.40 21.07
CA ARG A 54 -12.69 6.74 20.90
C ARG A 54 -12.11 6.20 22.22
N THR A 55 -12.29 6.93 23.31
CA THR A 55 -11.84 6.50 24.63
C THR A 55 -12.68 5.36 25.15
N VAL A 56 -14.00 5.45 24.99
CA VAL A 56 -14.96 4.41 25.38
C VAL A 56 -14.70 3.11 24.60
N ASP A 57 -14.51 3.19 23.29
CA ASP A 57 -14.16 2.05 22.44
C ASP A 57 -12.82 1.42 22.82
N THR A 58 -11.86 2.23 23.28
CA THR A 58 -10.54 1.72 23.72
C THR A 58 -10.66 0.93 25.03
N ILE A 59 -11.46 1.44 25.98
CA ILE A 59 -11.73 0.71 27.23
C ILE A 59 -12.45 -0.61 26.93
N GLY A 60 -13.44 -0.59 26.02
CA GLY A 60 -14.16 -1.79 25.60
C GLY A 60 -13.21 -2.86 25.01
N ARG A 61 -12.28 -2.46 24.15
CA ARG A 61 -11.30 -3.38 23.54
C ARG A 61 -10.34 -3.99 24.57
N ILE A 62 -9.90 -3.21 25.58
CA ILE A 62 -9.05 -3.73 26.64
C ILE A 62 -9.79 -4.85 27.39
N ILE A 63 -11.05 -4.60 27.76
CA ILE A 63 -11.89 -5.57 28.49
C ILE A 63 -12.18 -6.80 27.60
N ALA A 64 -12.54 -6.60 26.33
CA ALA A 64 -12.81 -7.71 25.40
C ALA A 64 -11.60 -8.65 25.27
N ASN A 65 -10.42 -8.08 25.09
CA ASN A 65 -9.18 -8.85 24.99
C ASN A 65 -8.87 -9.65 26.28
N GLY A 66 -9.04 -9.02 27.44
CA GLY A 66 -8.79 -9.67 28.70
C GLY A 66 -9.79 -10.77 29.06
N LEU A 67 -11.08 -10.60 28.67
CA LEU A 67 -12.12 -11.60 28.83
C LEU A 67 -12.09 -12.70 27.75
N GLY A 68 -11.33 -12.52 26.67
CA GLY A 68 -11.29 -13.47 25.55
C GLY A 68 -12.61 -13.57 24.77
N ILE A 69 -13.38 -12.48 24.71
CA ILE A 69 -14.66 -12.41 23.95
C ILE A 69 -14.48 -11.62 22.67
N SER A 70 -15.38 -11.85 21.71
CA SER A 70 -15.30 -11.22 20.38
C SER A 70 -15.47 -9.70 20.44
N GLU A 71 -16.35 -9.21 21.31
CA GLU A 71 -16.62 -7.78 21.45
C GLU A 71 -17.10 -7.43 22.85
N PHE A 72 -16.60 -6.30 23.40
CA PHE A 72 -17.14 -5.64 24.56
C PHE A 72 -17.42 -4.18 24.22
N SER A 73 -18.70 -3.83 24.04
CA SER A 73 -19.11 -2.47 23.74
C SER A 73 -19.61 -1.74 24.98
N ILE A 74 -19.34 -0.45 25.08
CA ILE A 74 -19.79 0.40 26.18
C ILE A 74 -20.72 1.48 25.63
N GLU A 75 -21.94 1.52 26.13
CA GLU A 75 -22.88 2.61 25.88
C GLU A 75 -22.77 3.62 27.03
N PRO A 76 -22.13 4.80 26.79
CA PRO A 76 -21.94 5.78 27.86
C PRO A 76 -23.23 6.55 28.14
N VAL A 77 -23.51 6.75 29.44
CA VAL A 77 -24.58 7.60 29.95
C VAL A 77 -23.93 8.68 30.82
N PHE A 78 -24.41 9.90 30.68
CA PHE A 78 -23.89 11.09 31.39
C PHE A 78 -25.02 11.80 32.14
N ASP A 79 -24.64 12.63 33.11
CA ASP A 79 -25.58 13.56 33.73
C ASP A 79 -26.02 14.63 32.74
N GLY A 80 -27.31 14.97 32.70
CA GLY A 80 -27.87 15.95 31.77
C GLY A 80 -27.22 17.32 31.82
N SER A 81 -26.65 17.72 32.98
CA SER A 81 -25.90 18.98 33.15
C SER A 81 -24.59 19.04 32.38
N LEU A 82 -24.09 17.89 31.92
CA LEU A 82 -22.88 17.83 31.10
C LEU A 82 -23.14 18.05 29.61
N LEU A 83 -24.39 18.10 29.18
CA LEU A 83 -24.75 18.44 27.82
C LEU A 83 -24.55 19.94 27.57
N THR A 84 -23.43 20.26 27.00
CA THR A 84 -23.02 21.64 26.69
C THR A 84 -22.32 21.65 25.33
N ASN A 85 -22.02 22.84 24.80
CA ASN A 85 -21.27 23.02 23.55
C ASN A 85 -19.90 22.29 23.50
N LYS A 86 -19.39 21.85 24.65
CA LYS A 86 -18.19 21.00 24.68
C LYS A 86 -18.39 19.62 24.09
N TYR A 87 -19.66 19.17 24.00
CA TYR A 87 -20.01 17.88 23.42
C TYR A 87 -20.37 17.96 21.93
N ASP A 88 -20.47 19.13 21.34
CA ASP A 88 -20.91 19.36 19.95
C ASP A 88 -20.08 18.58 18.92
N GLY A 89 -18.76 18.52 19.12
CA GLY A 89 -17.86 17.76 18.25
C GLY A 89 -18.17 16.26 18.25
N GLU A 90 -18.34 15.69 19.44
CA GLU A 90 -18.68 14.27 19.60
C GLU A 90 -20.09 13.99 19.07
N LEU A 91 -21.05 14.88 19.41
CA LEU A 91 -22.44 14.77 18.95
C LEU A 91 -22.51 14.74 17.41
N ARG A 92 -21.77 15.62 16.74
CA ARG A 92 -21.66 15.67 15.28
C ARG A 92 -21.18 14.34 14.70
N GLU A 93 -20.11 13.79 15.25
CA GLU A 93 -19.53 12.53 14.76
C GLU A 93 -20.46 11.32 15.01
N ILE A 94 -21.16 11.32 16.13
CA ILE A 94 -22.15 10.26 16.43
C ILE A 94 -23.33 10.35 15.48
N ILE A 95 -23.84 11.56 15.22
CA ILE A 95 -24.94 11.75 14.27
C ILE A 95 -24.56 11.26 12.88
N LYS A 96 -23.34 11.60 12.39
CA LYS A 96 -22.83 11.13 11.10
C LYS A 96 -22.77 9.60 11.01
N ARG A 97 -22.42 8.92 12.10
CA ARG A 97 -22.38 7.45 12.14
C ARG A 97 -23.77 6.82 12.17
N ARG A 98 -24.71 7.39 12.91
CA ARG A 98 -26.09 6.86 13.06
C ARG A 98 -26.99 7.20 11.87
N VAL A 99 -26.76 8.35 11.24
CA VAL A 99 -27.54 8.86 10.10
C VAL A 99 -26.60 9.11 8.93
N VAL A 100 -26.38 8.08 8.13
CA VAL A 100 -25.39 8.10 7.03
C VAL A 100 -25.59 9.28 6.06
N VAL A 101 -26.86 9.67 5.84
CA VAL A 101 -27.22 10.82 4.98
C VAL A 101 -26.75 12.16 5.57
N ALA A 102 -26.45 12.22 6.88
CA ALA A 102 -25.97 13.44 7.52
C ALA A 102 -24.51 13.80 7.17
N ASN A 103 -23.75 12.85 6.60
CA ASN A 103 -22.41 13.11 6.13
C ASN A 103 -22.42 14.18 5.02
N GLY A 104 -21.59 15.20 5.20
CA GLY A 104 -21.50 16.35 4.29
C GLY A 104 -22.42 17.54 4.64
N PHE A 105 -23.51 17.34 5.39
CA PHE A 105 -24.39 18.44 5.80
C PHE A 105 -24.02 19.01 7.18
N LEU A 106 -23.36 18.24 8.03
CA LEU A 106 -23.04 18.61 9.41
C LEU A 106 -21.62 19.16 9.60
N GLU A 107 -20.80 19.31 8.57
CA GLU A 107 -19.39 19.74 8.72
C GLU A 107 -19.29 21.11 9.40
N ASP A 108 -20.04 22.10 8.91
CA ASP A 108 -20.03 23.47 9.40
C ASP A 108 -21.32 23.82 10.18
N CYS A 109 -22.05 22.83 10.71
CA CYS A 109 -23.27 23.09 11.48
C CYS A 109 -22.95 23.66 12.87
N VAL A 110 -23.86 24.47 13.39
CA VAL A 110 -23.81 25.04 14.73
C VAL A 110 -24.94 24.45 15.57
N PHE A 111 -24.59 23.97 16.77
CA PHE A 111 -25.56 23.54 17.77
C PHE A 111 -25.88 24.68 18.73
N SER A 112 -27.15 24.96 18.98
CA SER A 112 -27.64 25.97 19.90
C SER A 112 -28.63 25.35 20.86
N TYR A 113 -28.33 25.44 22.15
CA TYR A 113 -29.20 24.90 23.23
C TYR A 113 -30.01 26.04 23.80
N GLU A 114 -31.33 26.00 23.59
CA GLU A 114 -32.24 27.03 24.10
C GLU A 114 -32.77 26.66 25.51
N THR A 115 -33.16 27.69 26.26
CA THR A 115 -33.61 27.52 27.66
C THR A 115 -34.89 26.72 27.82
N ASP A 116 -35.68 26.55 26.75
CA ASP A 116 -36.99 25.89 26.77
C ASP A 116 -36.95 24.40 26.43
N GLY A 117 -35.80 23.77 26.50
CA GLY A 117 -35.61 22.34 26.21
C GLY A 117 -35.57 22.02 24.72
N GLU A 118 -35.01 22.91 23.92
CA GLU A 118 -34.85 22.78 22.49
C GLU A 118 -33.38 22.80 22.07
N LEU A 119 -33.04 21.95 21.09
CA LEU A 119 -31.74 21.95 20.42
C LEU A 119 -31.93 22.34 18.96
N HIS A 120 -31.30 23.43 18.54
CA HIS A 120 -31.31 23.88 17.17
C HIS A 120 -30.00 23.48 16.49
N ILE A 121 -30.08 22.77 15.37
CA ILE A 121 -28.97 22.38 14.50
C ILE A 121 -29.05 23.27 13.26
N ARG A 122 -28.21 24.29 13.19
CA ARG A 122 -28.17 25.24 12.06
C ARG A 122 -27.15 24.79 11.04
N LEU A 123 -27.65 24.49 9.83
CA LEU A 123 -26.83 24.07 8.70
C LEU A 123 -26.36 25.28 7.90
N ALA A 124 -25.07 25.36 7.64
CA ALA A 124 -24.50 26.46 6.85
C ALA A 124 -24.85 26.41 5.37
N HIS A 125 -25.09 25.20 4.82
CA HIS A 125 -25.15 24.96 3.37
C HIS A 125 -26.40 24.20 2.91
N GLY A 126 -27.56 24.40 3.53
CA GLY A 126 -28.78 23.67 3.16
C GLY A 126 -28.80 22.21 3.63
N GLY A 127 -29.77 21.44 3.17
CA GLY A 127 -29.91 20.03 3.53
C GLY A 127 -30.95 19.72 4.59
N LYS A 128 -31.66 20.75 5.11
CA LYS A 128 -32.71 20.59 6.11
C LYS A 128 -33.75 19.53 5.73
N ASP A 129 -34.31 19.65 4.52
CA ASP A 129 -35.37 18.75 4.06
C ASP A 129 -34.90 17.29 3.94
N VAL A 130 -33.63 17.10 3.52
CA VAL A 130 -32.99 15.78 3.40
C VAL A 130 -32.82 15.16 4.79
N LEU A 131 -32.29 15.91 5.75
CA LEU A 131 -32.06 15.42 7.12
C LEU A 131 -33.36 15.17 7.86
N CYS A 132 -34.36 16.05 7.73
CA CYS A 132 -35.67 15.86 8.32
C CYS A 132 -36.43 14.64 7.71
N THR A 133 -36.31 14.46 6.37
CA THR A 133 -36.89 13.28 5.70
C THR A 133 -36.24 11.99 6.15
N ALA A 134 -34.93 12.01 6.38
CA ALA A 134 -34.18 10.88 6.94
C ALA A 134 -34.41 10.64 8.44
N GLY A 135 -35.24 11.46 9.09
CA GLY A 135 -35.53 11.34 10.53
C GLY A 135 -34.36 11.69 11.43
N CYS A 136 -33.44 12.54 10.96
CA CYS A 136 -32.25 12.91 11.71
C CYS A 136 -32.60 13.62 13.03
N ASP A 137 -33.61 14.48 13.05
CA ASP A 137 -34.17 15.14 14.25
C ASP A 137 -34.57 14.11 15.30
N LYS A 138 -35.33 13.10 14.91
CA LYS A 138 -35.79 12.03 15.80
C LYS A 138 -34.68 11.11 16.28
N ALA A 139 -33.70 10.86 15.44
CA ALA A 139 -32.50 10.09 15.80
C ALA A 139 -31.65 10.81 16.85
N VAL A 140 -31.52 12.12 16.74
CA VAL A 140 -30.77 12.96 17.70
C VAL A 140 -31.55 13.08 19.01
N GLU A 141 -32.89 13.31 19.00
CA GLU A 141 -33.74 13.30 20.20
C GLU A 141 -33.57 12.01 20.99
N ARG A 142 -33.59 10.85 20.30
CA ARG A 142 -33.41 9.54 20.93
C ARG A 142 -32.00 9.38 21.52
N LEU A 143 -30.98 9.79 20.79
CA LEU A 143 -29.61 9.75 21.24
C LEU A 143 -29.36 10.57 22.50
N LEU A 144 -29.91 11.79 22.56
CA LEU A 144 -29.80 12.67 23.72
C LEU A 144 -30.53 12.11 24.95
N LYS A 145 -31.70 11.50 24.73
CA LYS A 145 -32.42 10.82 25.78
C LYS A 145 -31.70 9.59 26.33
N GLU A 146 -31.13 8.76 25.43
CA GLU A 146 -30.34 7.57 25.79
C GLU A 146 -29.09 7.94 26.60
N ARG A 147 -28.36 9.00 26.19
CA ARG A 147 -27.07 9.37 26.78
C ARG A 147 -27.13 10.33 27.95
N PHE A 148 -28.07 11.26 27.95
CA PHE A 148 -28.12 12.32 28.95
C PHE A 148 -29.42 12.30 29.78
N GLY A 149 -30.35 11.40 29.46
CA GLY A 149 -31.67 11.34 30.12
C GLY A 149 -32.52 12.58 29.87
N THR A 150 -32.18 13.41 28.89
CA THR A 150 -32.88 14.68 28.60
C THR A 150 -33.89 14.51 27.47
N ASP A 151 -35.08 15.01 27.64
CA ASP A 151 -36.13 15.07 26.61
C ASP A 151 -36.02 16.45 25.91
N LEU A 152 -35.10 16.59 24.95
CA LEU A 152 -34.99 17.79 24.13
C LEU A 152 -35.70 17.59 22.79
N LYS A 153 -36.36 18.63 22.31
CA LYS A 153 -36.86 18.67 20.93
C LYS A 153 -35.75 19.20 20.02
N VAL A 154 -35.56 18.53 18.89
CA VAL A 154 -34.49 18.87 17.94
C VAL A 154 -35.07 19.55 16.71
N PHE A 155 -34.59 20.73 16.40
CA PHE A 155 -34.94 21.52 15.22
C PHE A 155 -33.74 21.63 14.29
N ILE A 156 -33.95 21.24 13.04
CA ILE A 156 -32.93 21.42 12.00
C ILE A 156 -33.30 22.68 11.21
N GLU A 157 -32.40 23.65 11.21
CA GLU A 157 -32.54 24.91 10.51
C GLU A 157 -31.44 25.07 9.45
N GLN A 158 -31.68 25.88 8.42
CA GLN A 158 -30.65 26.20 7.44
C GLN A 158 -30.57 27.69 7.20
N GLU A 159 -29.34 28.20 7.08
CA GLU A 159 -29.04 29.57 6.68
C GLU A 159 -28.75 29.57 5.17
N GLY A 160 -29.66 30.15 4.34
CA GLY A 160 -29.48 30.28 2.89
C GLY A 160 -30.40 29.39 2.05
N LYS A 161 -30.54 29.74 0.75
CA LYS A 161 -31.34 28.98 -0.22
C LYS A 161 -30.47 27.89 -0.86
N ALA A 162 -31.09 26.77 -1.24
CA ALA A 162 -30.41 25.62 -1.87
C ALA A 162 -29.65 25.95 -3.17
N GLU A 163 -30.03 27.01 -3.87
CA GLU A 163 -29.37 27.46 -5.10
C GLU A 163 -28.00 28.12 -4.85
N ASP A 164 -27.80 28.76 -3.70
CA ASP A 164 -26.49 29.36 -3.32
C ASP A 164 -25.47 28.28 -2.96
N SER A 165 -25.93 27.11 -2.51
CA SER A 165 -25.04 26.04 -2.05
C SER A 165 -24.35 25.28 -3.19
N ALA A 166 -25.04 25.04 -4.31
CA ALA A 166 -24.46 24.34 -5.44
C ALA A 166 -23.39 25.22 -6.15
N GLN A 167 -23.70 26.52 -6.33
CA GLN A 167 -22.74 27.49 -6.90
C GLN A 167 -21.57 27.73 -5.93
N THR A 168 -21.81 27.80 -4.64
CA THR A 168 -20.78 27.97 -3.61
C THR A 168 -19.89 26.73 -3.49
N LEU A 169 -20.45 25.51 -3.62
CA LEU A 169 -19.68 24.26 -3.66
C LEU A 169 -18.83 24.17 -4.94
N ILE A 170 -19.40 24.53 -6.09
CA ILE A 170 -18.67 24.58 -7.37
C ILE A 170 -17.55 25.63 -7.30
N GLN A 171 -17.82 26.81 -6.72
CA GLN A 171 -16.80 27.85 -6.53
C GLN A 171 -15.75 27.45 -5.46
N LYS A 172 -16.13 26.75 -4.39
CA LYS A 172 -15.16 26.19 -3.42
C LYS A 172 -14.33 25.08 -4.07
N GLN A 173 -14.93 24.21 -4.85
CA GLN A 173 -14.20 23.15 -5.58
C GLN A 173 -13.26 23.76 -6.62
N GLN A 174 -13.74 24.75 -7.40
CA GLN A 174 -12.92 25.50 -8.35
C GLN A 174 -11.78 26.26 -7.63
N LYS A 175 -12.02 26.85 -6.47
CA LYS A 175 -10.97 27.46 -5.63
C LYS A 175 -9.98 26.44 -5.09
N ILE A 176 -10.44 25.26 -4.67
CA ILE A 176 -9.56 24.17 -4.22
C ILE A 176 -8.74 23.65 -5.40
N ASP A 177 -9.36 23.45 -6.55
CA ASP A 177 -8.69 23.00 -7.77
C ASP A 177 -7.73 24.06 -8.30
N GLU A 178 -8.09 25.34 -8.20
CA GLU A 178 -7.24 26.48 -8.54
C GLU A 178 -6.10 26.66 -7.54
N GLN A 179 -6.36 26.49 -6.24
CA GLN A 179 -5.31 26.45 -5.21
C GLN A 179 -4.42 25.21 -5.33
N MET A 180 -4.95 24.04 -5.76
CA MET A 180 -4.14 22.89 -6.07
C MET A 180 -3.34 23.09 -7.37
N ARG A 181 -3.94 23.71 -8.39
CA ARG A 181 -3.23 24.13 -9.61
C ARG A 181 -2.20 25.23 -9.31
N GLU A 182 -2.55 26.25 -8.52
CA GLU A 182 -1.60 27.26 -8.06
C GLU A 182 -0.50 26.67 -7.17
N LYS A 183 -0.81 25.68 -6.31
CA LYS A 183 0.22 24.92 -5.58
C LYS A 183 1.07 24.04 -6.49
N GLN A 184 0.53 23.52 -7.58
CA GLN A 184 1.29 22.77 -8.60
C GLN A 184 2.09 23.72 -9.53
N ILE A 185 1.53 24.89 -9.87
CA ILE A 185 2.18 25.90 -10.71
C ILE A 185 3.16 26.75 -9.89
N ASN A 186 2.83 27.06 -8.63
CA ASN A 186 3.68 27.77 -7.66
C ASN A 186 4.50 26.81 -6.78
N ALA A 187 4.42 25.50 -6.96
CA ALA A 187 5.52 24.63 -6.61
C ALA A 187 6.71 25.21 -7.36
N LYS A 188 7.50 26.06 -6.67
CA LYS A 188 8.79 26.49 -7.18
C LYS A 188 9.42 25.26 -7.79
N PRO A 189 9.89 25.29 -9.06
CA PRO A 189 10.59 24.15 -9.61
C PRO A 189 11.60 23.77 -8.53
N VAL A 190 11.53 22.52 -8.07
CA VAL A 190 12.52 22.00 -7.13
C VAL A 190 13.84 22.39 -7.75
N LYS A 191 14.50 23.40 -7.20
CA LYS A 191 15.83 23.79 -7.65
C LYS A 191 16.55 22.49 -7.62
N LYS A 192 17.06 22.01 -8.77
CA LYS A 192 17.91 20.86 -8.82
C LYS A 192 18.94 21.10 -7.73
N ASP A 193 18.90 20.28 -6.68
CA ASP A 193 19.87 20.36 -5.60
C ASP A 193 21.24 20.52 -6.27
N GLU A 194 21.91 21.63 -6.10
CA GLU A 194 23.30 21.70 -6.49
C GLU A 194 23.98 20.55 -5.72
N PRO A 195 24.67 19.64 -6.40
CA PRO A 195 25.28 18.51 -5.72
C PRO A 195 26.21 19.08 -4.64
N LEU A 196 26.00 18.65 -3.40
CA LEU A 196 26.91 18.98 -2.31
C LEU A 196 28.29 18.52 -2.75
N LYS A 197 29.33 19.36 -2.63
CA LYS A 197 30.71 18.90 -2.73
C LYS A 197 30.90 17.72 -1.79
N ALA A 198 31.38 16.61 -2.27
CA ALA A 198 31.42 15.37 -1.51
C ALA A 198 32.64 14.54 -1.95
N GLU A 199 33.83 14.93 -1.49
CA GLU A 199 35.07 14.29 -1.85
C GLU A 199 35.96 13.97 -0.63
N VAL A 200 35.78 14.69 0.50
CA VAL A 200 36.68 14.57 1.66
C VAL A 200 36.06 13.63 2.70
N VAL A 201 36.73 12.49 2.91
CA VAL A 201 36.42 11.50 3.95
C VAL A 201 37.40 11.68 5.10
N GLU A 202 36.90 11.90 6.31
CA GLU A 202 37.71 11.97 7.53
C GLU A 202 37.34 10.79 8.47
N GLU A 203 38.32 10.29 9.21
CA GLU A 203 38.12 9.21 10.17
C GLU A 203 37.09 9.61 11.24
N GLY A 204 36.15 8.74 11.55
CA GLY A 204 35.07 8.98 12.53
C GLY A 204 33.87 9.76 11.99
N TYR A 205 33.87 10.18 10.71
CA TYR A 205 32.73 10.83 10.08
C TYR A 205 32.01 9.88 9.12
N PRO A 206 30.71 9.66 9.28
CA PRO A 206 29.91 8.81 8.41
C PRO A 206 29.40 9.53 7.14
N TYR A 207 29.84 10.78 6.92
CA TYR A 207 29.49 11.62 5.78
C TYR A 207 30.72 12.37 5.28
N TYR A 208 30.67 12.85 4.04
CA TYR A 208 31.73 13.69 3.47
C TYR A 208 31.81 15.04 4.19
N THR A 209 32.96 15.35 4.80
CA THR A 209 33.10 16.55 5.67
C THR A 209 33.09 17.88 4.92
N ASP A 210 33.38 17.86 3.63
CA ASP A 210 33.27 18.99 2.72
C ASP A 210 31.84 19.24 2.20
N SER A 211 30.89 18.30 2.46
CA SER A 211 29.49 18.41 2.06
C SER A 211 28.62 19.26 3.00
N LEU A 212 29.13 19.68 4.15
CA LEU A 212 28.41 20.40 5.19
C LEU A 212 27.79 21.72 4.69
N LYS A 213 26.46 21.77 4.55
CA LYS A 213 25.66 22.96 4.29
C LYS A 213 24.84 23.32 5.53
N VAL A 214 25.14 24.46 6.15
CA VAL A 214 24.37 24.96 7.32
C VAL A 214 22.98 25.36 6.85
N ILE A 215 21.94 24.81 7.48
CA ILE A 215 20.53 25.11 7.21
C ILE A 215 19.83 25.67 8.45
N TYR A 216 20.44 25.51 9.63
CA TYR A 216 19.96 26.11 10.87
C TYR A 216 21.13 26.30 11.85
N GLY A 217 21.21 27.47 12.49
CA GLY A 217 22.24 27.80 13.48
C GLY A 217 23.65 27.95 12.88
N ASN A 218 24.64 27.29 13.45
CA ASN A 218 26.04 27.43 13.09
C ASN A 218 26.64 26.14 12.52
N LYS A 219 27.80 26.28 11.85
CA LYS A 219 28.55 25.10 11.36
C LYS A 219 28.94 24.20 12.53
N ILE A 220 28.55 22.93 12.43
CA ILE A 220 28.86 21.90 13.44
C ILE A 220 30.31 21.47 13.29
N LYS A 221 31.01 21.34 14.41
CA LYS A 221 32.39 20.85 14.50
C LYS A 221 32.44 19.59 15.34
N GLY A 222 33.32 18.64 14.97
CA GLY A 222 33.49 17.36 15.65
C GLY A 222 32.64 16.24 15.05
N ALA A 223 33.12 15.02 15.23
CA ALA A 223 32.45 13.80 14.76
C ALA A 223 31.15 13.56 15.54
N PRO A 224 30.09 13.07 14.88
CA PRO A 224 28.85 12.69 15.55
C PRO A 224 29.05 11.41 16.36
N MET A 225 28.32 11.31 17.48
CA MET A 225 28.20 10.09 18.26
C MET A 225 27.10 9.18 17.68
N LYS A 226 27.16 7.87 17.97
CA LYS A 226 26.07 6.96 17.62
C LYS A 226 24.86 7.24 18.49
N MET A 227 23.67 7.17 17.92
CA MET A 227 22.43 7.43 18.65
C MET A 227 22.15 6.38 19.75
N ALA A 228 22.58 5.13 19.55
CA ALA A 228 22.49 4.08 20.57
C ALA A 228 23.36 4.34 21.80
N ASP A 229 24.40 5.14 21.69
CA ASP A 229 25.33 5.44 22.78
C ASP A 229 24.85 6.62 23.65
N ILE A 230 23.73 7.28 23.27
CA ILE A 230 23.17 8.40 24.02
C ILE A 230 22.54 7.89 25.32
N THR A 231 22.96 8.44 26.43
CA THR A 231 22.44 8.12 27.77
C THR A 231 21.48 9.20 28.27
N SER A 232 20.68 8.91 29.28
CA SER A 232 19.75 9.86 29.89
C SER A 232 20.45 11.05 30.60
N THR A 233 21.78 10.98 30.76
CA THR A 233 22.61 12.02 31.39
C THR A 233 23.25 12.96 30.36
N ASP A 234 23.09 12.70 29.05
CA ASP A 234 23.71 13.51 28.00
C ASP A 234 22.90 14.78 27.72
N ASP A 235 23.35 15.91 28.24
CA ASP A 235 22.70 17.21 28.03
C ASP A 235 22.96 17.79 26.63
N ARG A 236 24.05 17.38 25.98
CA ARG A 236 24.47 17.88 24.66
C ARG A 236 24.85 16.73 23.77
N VAL A 237 24.22 16.67 22.61
CA VAL A 237 24.43 15.62 21.63
C VAL A 237 24.80 16.22 20.28
N THR A 238 25.69 15.55 19.56
CA THR A 238 25.92 15.74 18.13
C THR A 238 25.68 14.40 17.44
N VAL A 239 24.66 14.35 16.60
CA VAL A 239 24.22 13.12 15.92
C VAL A 239 24.07 13.38 14.42
N TRP A 240 24.15 12.34 13.62
CA TRP A 240 23.87 12.40 12.20
C TRP A 240 22.86 11.31 11.83
N GLY A 241 22.17 11.48 10.70
CA GLY A 241 21.32 10.40 10.23
C GLY A 241 20.38 10.83 9.11
N ARG A 242 19.54 9.87 8.72
CA ARG A 242 18.49 10.05 7.72
C ARG A 242 17.23 10.58 8.36
N VAL A 243 16.65 11.60 7.75
CA VAL A 243 15.37 12.23 8.17
C VAL A 243 14.20 11.39 7.69
N PHE A 244 13.20 11.20 8.56
CA PHE A 244 11.90 10.61 8.23
C PHE A 244 10.79 11.22 9.08
N GLY A 245 9.52 11.07 8.64
CA GLY A 245 8.36 11.62 9.36
C GLY A 245 8.40 13.16 9.48
N PHE A 246 8.88 13.86 8.44
CA PHE A 246 8.97 15.32 8.45
C PHE A 246 7.56 15.94 8.38
N GLU A 247 7.29 16.84 9.32
CA GLU A 247 6.05 17.61 9.40
C GLU A 247 6.37 19.06 9.77
N SER A 248 5.61 19.99 9.19
CA SER A 248 5.70 21.40 9.55
C SER A 248 4.31 22.04 9.62
N ARG A 249 4.08 22.86 10.65
CA ARG A 249 2.82 23.60 10.80
C ARG A 249 3.06 24.98 11.42
N LEU A 250 2.27 25.95 11.03
CA LEU A 250 2.24 27.25 11.69
C LEU A 250 1.52 27.15 13.04
N THR A 251 1.98 27.91 14.03
CA THR A 251 1.26 28.15 15.29
C THR A 251 -0.07 28.86 15.02
N ARG A 252 -1.01 28.78 15.96
CA ARG A 252 -2.33 29.46 15.83
C ARG A 252 -2.20 30.97 15.56
N ASN A 253 -1.15 31.61 16.05
CA ASN A 253 -0.90 33.03 15.84
C ASN A 253 -0.21 33.32 14.50
N GLY A 254 0.23 32.30 13.75
CA GLY A 254 0.86 32.47 12.43
C GLY A 254 2.27 33.05 12.42
N ASP A 255 2.89 33.28 13.59
CA ASP A 255 4.20 33.92 13.78
C ASP A 255 5.38 32.96 13.84
N LYS A 256 5.10 31.67 14.16
CA LYS A 256 6.12 30.62 14.32
C LYS A 256 5.75 29.34 13.58
N TYR A 257 6.76 28.59 13.18
CA TYR A 257 6.63 27.20 12.77
C TYR A 257 6.91 26.24 13.92
N ILE A 258 6.15 25.17 13.96
CA ILE A 258 6.49 23.94 14.67
C ILE A 258 6.95 22.96 13.59
N ILE A 259 8.23 22.66 13.57
CA ILE A 259 8.83 21.70 12.64
C ILE A 259 9.21 20.48 13.46
N SER A 260 8.76 19.32 13.04
CA SER A 260 9.11 18.05 13.66
C SER A 260 9.51 17.03 12.61
N PHE A 261 10.50 16.23 12.93
CA PHE A 261 10.94 15.09 12.14
C PHE A 261 11.65 14.08 13.04
N ASN A 262 11.82 12.88 12.54
CA ASN A 262 12.65 11.88 13.19
C ASN A 262 13.98 11.74 12.43
N ILE A 263 15.02 11.39 13.16
CA ILE A 263 16.35 11.13 12.61
C ILE A 263 16.83 9.75 13.07
N THR A 264 17.46 9.01 12.17
CA THR A 264 18.06 7.70 12.49
C THR A 264 19.42 7.56 11.85
N ASP A 265 20.37 6.98 12.62
CA ASP A 265 21.67 6.50 12.13
C ASP A 265 21.68 4.96 11.98
N ASN A 266 20.48 4.33 12.03
CA ASN A 266 20.24 2.89 12.05
C ASN A 266 20.72 2.16 13.34
N THR A 267 21.31 2.84 14.31
CA THR A 267 21.57 2.27 15.64
C THR A 267 20.44 2.59 16.62
N TYR A 268 19.83 3.77 16.46
CA TYR A 268 18.64 4.23 17.17
C TYR A 268 17.95 5.35 16.42
N SER A 269 16.84 5.88 16.97
CA SER A 269 16.10 6.98 16.37
C SER A 269 15.61 7.96 17.43
N TYR A 270 15.66 9.26 17.13
CA TYR A 270 15.13 10.29 17.99
C TYR A 270 14.21 11.25 17.24
N SER A 271 13.19 11.73 17.93
CA SER A 271 12.36 12.82 17.46
C SER A 271 13.10 14.16 17.65
N VAL A 272 13.01 15.01 16.65
CA VAL A 272 13.55 16.39 16.65
C VAL A 272 12.40 17.35 16.58
N VAL A 273 12.38 18.35 17.46
CA VAL A 273 11.33 19.36 17.50
C VAL A 273 11.95 20.77 17.52
N ILE A 274 11.45 21.63 16.64
CA ILE A 274 11.91 23.02 16.49
C ILE A 274 10.71 23.94 16.61
N PHE A 275 10.82 24.93 17.49
CA PHE A 275 9.89 26.05 17.60
C PHE A 275 10.61 27.32 17.19
N GLU A 276 10.37 27.82 15.98
CA GLU A 276 11.12 28.96 15.47
C GLU A 276 10.20 29.96 14.75
N LYS A 277 10.62 31.24 14.74
CA LYS A 277 9.93 32.29 14.00
C LYS A 277 9.96 31.99 12.50
N LYS A 278 8.89 32.37 11.80
CA LYS A 278 8.71 32.12 10.38
C LYS A 278 9.92 32.55 9.54
N ASP A 279 10.48 33.69 9.83
CA ASP A 279 11.58 34.32 9.08
C ASP A 279 12.91 33.54 9.17
N TYR A 280 13.04 32.58 10.11
CA TYR A 280 14.24 31.75 10.29
C TYR A 280 14.05 30.31 9.85
N CYS A 281 12.90 30.00 9.22
CA CYS A 281 12.56 28.62 8.84
C CYS A 281 12.72 28.34 7.35
N ASP A 282 13.03 29.33 6.52
CA ASP A 282 13.04 29.16 5.06
C ASP A 282 13.99 28.05 4.60
N ASP A 283 15.24 28.05 5.08
CA ASP A 283 16.22 27.01 4.74
C ASP A 283 15.80 25.62 5.29
N LEU A 284 15.23 25.58 6.52
CA LEU A 284 14.74 24.32 7.10
C LEU A 284 13.63 23.71 6.24
N LEU A 285 12.67 24.54 5.81
CA LEU A 285 11.54 24.09 5.00
C LEU A 285 11.94 23.77 3.55
N GLU A 286 13.00 24.44 3.03
CA GLU A 286 13.51 24.17 1.67
C GLU A 286 14.35 22.89 1.60
N TYR A 287 15.21 22.64 2.60
CA TYR A 287 16.24 21.58 2.49
C TYR A 287 15.96 20.34 3.33
N ILE A 288 15.09 20.37 4.35
CA ILE A 288 14.71 19.19 5.12
C ILE A 288 13.51 18.49 4.49
N SER A 289 13.68 17.22 4.15
CA SER A 289 12.61 16.33 3.72
C SER A 289 12.96 14.88 4.03
N ASN A 290 11.97 14.00 3.96
CA ASN A 290 12.20 12.56 4.15
C ASN A 290 13.27 12.03 3.21
N GLY A 291 14.21 11.25 3.75
CA GLY A 291 15.31 10.66 3.00
C GLY A 291 16.59 11.51 2.93
N LYS A 292 16.55 12.79 3.30
CA LYS A 292 17.77 13.63 3.39
C LYS A 292 18.60 13.25 4.61
N TYR A 293 19.90 13.49 4.53
CA TYR A 293 20.83 13.24 5.62
C TYR A 293 21.28 14.55 6.24
N VAL A 294 21.21 14.60 7.55
CA VAL A 294 21.62 15.77 8.34
C VAL A 294 22.58 15.36 9.45
N VAL A 295 23.46 16.28 9.84
CA VAL A 295 24.10 16.27 11.15
C VAL A 295 23.49 17.38 11.96
N LEU A 296 23.14 17.11 13.20
CA LEU A 296 22.59 18.10 14.12
C LEU A 296 23.30 18.08 15.48
N ALA A 297 23.42 19.28 16.07
CA ALA A 297 23.91 19.47 17.42
C ALA A 297 22.83 20.15 18.27
N GLY A 298 22.54 19.61 19.42
CA GLY A 298 21.46 20.09 20.27
C GLY A 298 21.53 19.58 21.69
N SER A 299 20.41 19.68 22.40
CA SER A 299 20.23 19.16 23.77
C SER A 299 19.06 18.18 23.83
N MET A 300 19.19 17.15 24.66
CA MET A 300 18.10 16.24 24.96
C MET A 300 17.15 16.88 25.97
N SER A 301 15.85 16.66 25.80
CA SER A 301 14.83 16.97 26.80
C SER A 301 13.65 16.04 26.69
N PHE A 302 12.95 15.83 27.80
CA PHE A 302 11.72 15.05 27.82
C PHE A 302 10.53 15.89 27.37
N ASP A 303 9.90 15.52 26.27
CA ASP A 303 8.68 16.15 25.80
C ASP A 303 7.46 15.53 26.48
N LYS A 304 6.83 16.28 27.38
CA LYS A 304 5.66 15.83 28.15
C LYS A 304 4.42 15.56 27.29
N TYR A 305 4.34 16.16 26.10
CA TYR A 305 3.19 15.96 25.18
C TYR A 305 3.33 14.69 24.36
N ARG A 306 4.58 14.32 24.02
CA ARG A 306 4.88 13.09 23.28
C ARG A 306 5.18 11.90 24.19
N GLY A 307 5.58 12.16 25.45
CA GLY A 307 5.96 11.13 26.41
C GLY A 307 7.32 10.48 26.12
N GLU A 308 8.18 11.17 25.37
CA GLU A 308 9.48 10.67 24.92
C GLU A 308 10.59 11.70 25.01
N ASN A 309 11.85 11.23 24.98
CA ASN A 309 12.99 12.14 24.87
C ASN A 309 13.14 12.64 23.44
N VAL A 310 13.27 13.95 23.26
CA VAL A 310 13.44 14.61 21.97
C VAL A 310 14.75 15.41 21.93
N ILE A 311 15.28 15.59 20.73
CA ILE A 311 16.41 16.48 20.49
C ILE A 311 15.89 17.87 20.12
N ASN A 312 16.32 18.88 20.88
CA ASN A 312 16.10 20.28 20.55
C ASN A 312 17.37 20.81 19.87
N PRO A 313 17.40 20.94 18.55
CA PRO A 313 18.61 21.29 17.85
C PRO A 313 18.97 22.77 18.02
N ARG A 314 20.25 23.06 18.17
CA ARG A 314 20.83 24.42 18.09
C ARG A 314 21.43 24.70 16.70
N SER A 315 21.83 23.64 16.03
CA SER A 315 22.39 23.72 14.69
C SER A 315 22.04 22.46 13.90
N ILE A 316 21.75 22.63 12.61
CA ILE A 316 21.51 21.54 11.65
C ILE A 316 22.27 21.85 10.38
N CYS A 317 23.01 20.89 9.88
CA CYS A 317 23.68 20.95 8.58
C CYS A 317 23.20 19.77 7.72
N LEU A 318 22.87 20.07 6.47
CA LEU A 318 22.67 19.05 5.44
C LEU A 318 24.03 18.42 5.10
N VAL A 319 24.08 17.12 4.92
CA VAL A 319 25.32 16.37 4.60
C VAL A 319 25.06 15.32 3.53
N ALA A 320 26.11 14.95 2.79
CA ALA A 320 26.09 13.81 1.89
C ALA A 320 26.69 12.60 2.63
N PRO A 321 25.97 11.48 2.76
CA PRO A 321 26.49 10.26 3.37
C PRO A 321 27.62 9.68 2.51
N ILE A 322 28.55 8.98 3.12
CA ILE A 322 29.54 8.20 2.38
C ILE A 322 28.81 7.02 1.75
N GLU A 323 28.62 7.09 0.44
CA GLU A 323 27.96 6.04 -0.32
C GLU A 323 28.93 4.88 -0.58
N LYS A 324 28.42 3.66 -0.40
CA LYS A 324 29.14 2.45 -0.83
C LYS A 324 29.34 2.48 -2.33
N LYS A 325 30.59 2.31 -2.79
CA LYS A 325 30.97 2.29 -4.20
C LYS A 325 31.47 0.90 -4.59
N ASP A 326 31.19 0.50 -5.80
CA ASP A 326 31.85 -0.64 -6.45
C ASP A 326 33.05 -0.10 -7.20
N ASN A 327 34.28 -0.40 -6.75
CA ASN A 327 35.51 0.13 -7.32
C ASN A 327 36.20 -0.85 -8.29
N ALA A 328 35.64 -2.06 -8.48
CA ALA A 328 36.21 -3.03 -9.41
C ALA A 328 36.32 -2.43 -10.83
N PRO A 329 37.41 -2.67 -11.55
CA PRO A 329 37.61 -2.15 -12.92
C PRO A 329 36.60 -2.75 -13.92
N GLU A 330 36.24 -4.02 -13.76
CA GLU A 330 35.20 -4.72 -14.50
C GLU A 330 34.06 -5.04 -13.57
N LYS A 331 32.85 -4.62 -13.95
CA LYS A 331 31.66 -4.79 -13.08
C LYS A 331 30.94 -6.09 -13.37
N ARG A 332 30.41 -6.69 -12.32
CA ARG A 332 29.46 -7.82 -12.40
C ARG A 332 28.08 -7.39 -12.91
N VAL A 333 27.27 -8.34 -13.31
CA VAL A 333 25.83 -8.17 -13.52
C VAL A 333 25.09 -9.05 -12.52
N GLU A 334 24.16 -8.48 -11.77
CA GLU A 334 23.29 -9.29 -10.91
C GLU A 334 22.17 -9.89 -11.75
N LEU A 335 22.02 -11.22 -11.68
CA LEU A 335 21.03 -11.98 -12.45
C LEU A 335 19.91 -12.57 -11.58
N HIS A 336 20.01 -12.46 -10.23
CA HIS A 336 19.02 -12.96 -9.28
C HIS A 336 18.79 -11.92 -8.19
N LEU A 337 17.70 -11.14 -8.33
CA LEU A 337 17.43 -10.00 -7.47
C LEU A 337 15.92 -9.83 -7.27
N HIS A 338 15.53 -9.69 -6.00
CA HIS A 338 14.18 -9.47 -5.55
C HIS A 338 13.95 -8.02 -5.15
N THR A 339 12.79 -7.52 -5.50
CA THR A 339 12.28 -6.23 -5.05
C THR A 339 11.22 -6.42 -3.96
N ASN A 340 10.65 -5.31 -3.45
CA ASN A 340 9.52 -5.38 -2.55
C ASN A 340 8.23 -5.94 -3.20
N MET A 341 8.27 -6.27 -4.51
CA MET A 341 7.19 -7.00 -5.19
C MET A 341 7.25 -8.51 -4.88
N SER A 342 8.39 -9.04 -4.42
CA SER A 342 8.48 -10.32 -3.72
C SER A 342 7.89 -10.16 -2.33
N ALA A 343 6.54 -10.19 -2.25
CA ALA A 343 5.77 -9.79 -1.08
C ALA A 343 6.21 -10.54 0.19
N MET A 344 6.42 -9.79 1.27
CA MET A 344 6.86 -10.27 2.58
C MET A 344 8.26 -10.91 2.60
N ASP A 345 9.07 -10.70 1.57
CA ASP A 345 10.43 -11.25 1.45
C ASP A 345 11.43 -10.20 0.97
N GLY A 346 11.25 -9.62 -0.21
CA GLY A 346 12.06 -8.51 -0.69
C GLY A 346 11.72 -7.19 0.00
N MET A 347 12.75 -6.35 0.27
CA MET A 347 12.59 -5.13 1.05
C MET A 347 12.61 -3.86 0.21
N THR A 348 13.38 -3.85 -0.86
CA THR A 348 13.78 -2.61 -1.55
C THR A 348 12.92 -2.35 -2.78
N PRO A 349 12.38 -1.14 -2.96
CA PRO A 349 11.68 -0.78 -4.20
C PRO A 349 12.58 -0.94 -5.44
N PRO A 350 12.02 -1.36 -6.61
CA PRO A 350 12.79 -1.57 -7.83
C PRO A 350 13.63 -0.35 -8.23
N ALA A 351 13.09 0.85 -8.06
CA ALA A 351 13.75 2.09 -8.43
C ALA A 351 15.04 2.36 -7.63
N GLU A 352 15.09 1.95 -6.36
CA GLU A 352 16.30 2.15 -5.52
C GLU A 352 17.41 1.19 -5.88
N LEU A 353 17.08 -0.08 -6.14
CA LEU A 353 18.03 -1.09 -6.62
C LEU A 353 18.66 -0.67 -7.97
N VAL A 354 17.81 -0.22 -8.90
CA VAL A 354 18.28 0.24 -10.23
C VAL A 354 19.17 1.48 -10.10
N LYS A 355 18.81 2.45 -9.25
CA LYS A 355 19.65 3.63 -9.00
C LYS A 355 21.00 3.25 -8.39
N ARG A 356 21.04 2.29 -7.47
CA ARG A 356 22.27 1.76 -6.88
C ARG A 356 23.15 1.12 -7.95
N ALA A 357 22.61 0.26 -8.82
CA ALA A 357 23.33 -0.36 -9.92
C ALA A 357 23.89 0.69 -10.90
N ILE A 358 23.12 1.75 -11.21
CA ILE A 358 23.59 2.87 -12.03
C ILE A 358 24.75 3.61 -11.35
N SER A 359 24.65 3.90 -10.04
CA SER A 359 25.69 4.62 -9.29
C SER A 359 27.00 3.83 -9.21
N TRP A 360 26.94 2.50 -9.24
CA TRP A 360 28.08 1.59 -9.26
C TRP A 360 28.66 1.36 -10.66
N GLY A 361 27.99 1.85 -11.72
CA GLY A 361 28.42 1.68 -13.10
C GLY A 361 28.21 0.29 -13.68
N HIS A 362 27.25 -0.47 -13.13
CA HIS A 362 26.86 -1.76 -13.70
C HIS A 362 26.16 -1.53 -15.05
N LYS A 363 26.43 -2.39 -16.04
CA LYS A 363 25.82 -2.27 -17.38
C LYS A 363 24.41 -2.81 -17.46
N ALA A 364 24.06 -3.75 -16.57
CA ALA A 364 22.75 -4.38 -16.49
C ALA A 364 22.44 -4.83 -15.06
N VAL A 365 21.16 -5.02 -14.77
CA VAL A 365 20.66 -5.64 -13.54
C VAL A 365 19.38 -6.38 -13.85
N ALA A 366 19.18 -7.58 -13.29
CA ALA A 366 17.96 -8.35 -13.43
C ALA A 366 16.96 -7.95 -12.35
N ILE A 367 15.66 -8.14 -12.67
CA ILE A 367 14.55 -8.12 -11.72
C ILE A 367 13.88 -9.49 -11.84
N THR A 368 13.94 -10.29 -10.77
CA THR A 368 13.53 -11.70 -10.76
C THR A 368 12.67 -12.03 -9.55
N ASP A 369 11.64 -11.22 -9.30
CA ASP A 369 10.72 -11.39 -8.17
C ASP A 369 10.03 -12.75 -8.16
N HIS A 370 9.65 -13.23 -6.98
CA HIS A 370 8.96 -14.51 -6.79
C HIS A 370 7.61 -14.57 -7.52
N GLY A 371 7.52 -15.35 -8.60
CA GLY A 371 6.29 -15.65 -9.32
C GLY A 371 5.54 -14.44 -9.90
N CYS A 372 6.15 -13.28 -9.93
CA CYS A 372 5.50 -12.04 -10.35
C CYS A 372 6.42 -11.12 -11.19
N VAL A 373 5.80 -10.14 -11.86
CA VAL A 373 6.49 -9.20 -12.77
C VAL A 373 6.15 -7.73 -12.52
N GLN A 374 5.54 -7.43 -11.37
CA GLN A 374 5.04 -6.10 -11.05
C GLN A 374 6.15 -5.04 -10.92
N GLY A 375 7.39 -5.44 -10.61
CA GLY A 375 8.53 -4.54 -10.51
C GLY A 375 9.03 -3.98 -11.83
N PHE A 376 8.64 -4.54 -12.98
CA PHE A 376 9.17 -4.18 -14.30
C PHE A 376 8.95 -2.71 -14.70
N PRO A 377 7.75 -2.14 -14.56
CA PRO A 377 7.52 -0.74 -14.93
C PRO A 377 8.39 0.24 -14.13
N ASP A 378 8.50 0.04 -12.82
CA ASP A 378 9.26 0.92 -11.94
C ASP A 378 10.76 0.82 -12.21
N ALA A 379 11.26 -0.39 -12.45
CA ALA A 379 12.65 -0.61 -12.86
C ALA A 379 12.97 0.07 -14.19
N ALA A 380 12.10 -0.10 -15.21
CA ALA A 380 12.27 0.54 -16.52
C ALA A 380 12.25 2.08 -16.42
N ASN A 381 11.31 2.62 -15.64
CA ASN A 381 11.20 4.06 -15.41
C ASN A 381 12.43 4.62 -14.66
N ALA A 382 13.00 3.88 -13.72
CA ALA A 382 14.20 4.28 -12.99
C ALA A 382 15.46 4.22 -13.85
N ALA A 383 15.54 3.24 -14.74
CA ALA A 383 16.69 3.04 -15.65
C ALA A 383 16.91 4.22 -16.60
N LYS A 384 15.85 4.82 -17.14
CA LYS A 384 15.89 5.97 -18.06
C LYS A 384 16.94 5.82 -19.18
N GLY A 385 17.17 4.60 -19.65
CA GLY A 385 18.18 4.27 -20.67
C GLY A 385 19.63 4.29 -20.20
N LYS A 386 19.90 4.49 -18.90
CA LYS A 386 21.26 4.53 -18.33
C LYS A 386 21.83 3.14 -18.02
N ILE A 387 20.96 2.16 -17.83
CA ILE A 387 21.30 0.77 -17.51
C ILE A 387 20.31 -0.15 -18.22
N LYS A 388 20.76 -1.33 -18.65
CA LYS A 388 19.89 -2.37 -19.20
C LYS A 388 19.17 -3.08 -18.04
N ILE A 389 17.83 -3.13 -18.10
CA ILE A 389 17.03 -3.99 -17.22
C ILE A 389 16.86 -5.35 -17.88
N ILE A 390 17.23 -6.39 -17.17
CA ILE A 390 16.98 -7.78 -17.54
C ILE A 390 15.68 -8.19 -16.84
N TYR A 391 14.62 -8.39 -17.61
CA TYR A 391 13.34 -8.82 -17.09
C TYR A 391 13.35 -10.32 -16.88
N GLY A 392 12.89 -10.76 -15.73
CA GLY A 392 12.85 -12.17 -15.38
C GLY A 392 11.89 -12.45 -14.22
N VAL A 393 11.84 -13.69 -13.81
CA VAL A 393 11.06 -14.16 -12.66
C VAL A 393 11.78 -15.30 -11.98
N GLU A 394 11.77 -15.35 -10.66
CA GLU A 394 12.02 -16.59 -9.94
C GLU A 394 10.71 -17.36 -9.85
N ALA A 395 10.59 -18.38 -10.70
CA ALA A 395 9.39 -19.17 -10.85
C ALA A 395 9.29 -20.25 -9.77
N TYR A 396 8.08 -20.55 -9.34
CA TYR A 396 7.77 -21.75 -8.56
C TYR A 396 7.59 -22.95 -9.50
N PHE A 397 8.71 -23.54 -9.89
CA PHE A 397 8.80 -24.61 -10.85
C PHE A 397 8.25 -25.94 -10.31
N VAL A 398 7.56 -26.67 -11.16
CA VAL A 398 7.06 -28.04 -10.89
C VAL A 398 7.45 -28.95 -12.06
N ASP A 399 8.14 -30.05 -11.78
CA ASP A 399 8.45 -31.07 -12.81
C ASP A 399 7.29 -32.04 -12.95
N ASP A 400 6.24 -31.63 -13.69
CA ASP A 400 5.05 -32.43 -14.00
C ASP A 400 5.33 -33.55 -15.00
N MET A 401 6.49 -33.55 -15.64
CA MET A 401 6.86 -34.62 -16.61
C MET A 401 7.42 -35.87 -15.94
N LYS A 402 7.97 -35.73 -14.70
CA LYS A 402 8.43 -36.91 -13.92
C LYS A 402 7.27 -37.72 -13.33
N SER A 403 6.11 -37.11 -13.14
CA SER A 403 4.93 -37.74 -12.53
C SER A 403 3.65 -37.29 -13.26
N PRO A 404 3.44 -37.71 -14.52
CA PRO A 404 2.33 -37.20 -15.33
C PRO A 404 0.94 -37.53 -14.77
N GLU A 405 0.82 -38.52 -13.92
CA GLU A 405 -0.43 -38.97 -13.30
C GLU A 405 -0.79 -38.13 -12.04
N ALA A 406 0.17 -37.38 -11.48
CA ALA A 406 -0.07 -36.60 -10.28
C ALA A 406 -0.68 -35.23 -10.60
N GLU A 407 -1.56 -34.74 -9.72
CA GLU A 407 -2.04 -33.39 -9.84
C GLU A 407 -0.92 -32.36 -9.49
N ILE A 408 -0.80 -31.31 -10.29
CA ILE A 408 0.25 -30.26 -10.11
C ILE A 408 0.28 -29.70 -8.69
N LYS A 409 -0.88 -29.62 -8.02
CA LYS A 409 -0.97 -29.14 -6.63
C LYS A 409 -0.23 -30.04 -5.62
N ASP A 410 -0.07 -31.34 -5.92
CA ASP A 410 0.52 -32.33 -5.02
C ASP A 410 2.02 -32.55 -5.29
N LEU A 411 2.54 -32.02 -6.40
CA LEU A 411 3.95 -32.13 -6.75
C LEU A 411 4.82 -31.11 -5.96
N PRO A 412 6.10 -31.45 -5.70
CA PRO A 412 7.03 -30.53 -5.05
C PRO A 412 7.27 -29.28 -5.92
N THR A 413 7.52 -28.16 -5.25
CA THR A 413 7.85 -26.88 -5.89
C THR A 413 9.31 -26.56 -5.67
N TYR A 414 9.98 -26.10 -6.73
CA TYR A 414 11.37 -25.66 -6.73
C TYR A 414 11.47 -24.23 -7.24
N HIS A 415 12.58 -23.56 -6.97
CA HIS A 415 12.87 -22.28 -7.56
C HIS A 415 13.58 -22.44 -8.92
N MET A 416 13.33 -21.53 -9.84
CA MET A 416 13.91 -21.51 -11.18
C MET A 416 13.96 -20.08 -11.70
N ILE A 417 15.11 -19.62 -12.17
CA ILE A 417 15.22 -18.31 -12.80
C ILE A 417 14.84 -18.40 -14.28
N ILE A 418 13.94 -17.53 -14.71
CA ILE A 418 13.57 -17.38 -16.11
C ILE A 418 13.88 -15.93 -16.51
N LEU A 419 14.85 -15.71 -17.40
CA LEU A 419 15.21 -14.40 -17.93
C LEU A 419 14.66 -14.23 -19.35
N VAL A 420 14.25 -13.03 -19.67
CA VAL A 420 13.74 -12.64 -20.99
C VAL A 420 14.90 -12.27 -21.90
N LYS A 421 15.06 -12.97 -23.02
CA LYS A 421 16.09 -12.69 -24.02
C LYS A 421 15.69 -11.62 -25.03
N ASN A 422 14.43 -11.65 -25.49
CA ASN A 422 13.91 -10.78 -26.53
C ASN A 422 12.40 -10.54 -26.38
N SER A 423 11.78 -9.82 -27.29
CA SER A 423 10.34 -9.50 -27.25
C SER A 423 9.42 -10.73 -27.28
N VAL A 424 9.82 -11.81 -27.95
CA VAL A 424 9.07 -13.08 -27.95
C VAL A 424 9.09 -13.69 -26.56
N GLY A 425 10.29 -13.73 -25.94
CA GLY A 425 10.44 -14.21 -24.56
C GLY A 425 9.66 -13.39 -23.55
N LEU A 426 9.57 -12.07 -23.71
CA LEU A 426 8.77 -11.21 -22.83
C LEU A 426 7.28 -11.61 -22.87
N LYS A 427 6.75 -11.80 -24.05
CA LYS A 427 5.37 -12.27 -24.24
C LYS A 427 5.15 -13.66 -23.65
N ASN A 428 6.11 -14.56 -23.84
CA ASN A 428 6.07 -15.91 -23.30
C ASN A 428 6.15 -15.91 -21.77
N LEU A 429 7.01 -15.09 -21.17
CA LEU A 429 7.06 -14.91 -19.72
C LEU A 429 5.70 -14.44 -19.15
N TYR A 430 5.08 -13.43 -19.78
CA TYR A 430 3.76 -12.95 -19.34
C TYR A 430 2.67 -14.02 -19.41
N LYS A 431 2.71 -14.89 -20.45
CA LYS A 431 1.79 -16.04 -20.54
C LYS A 431 2.04 -17.05 -19.41
N LEU A 432 3.31 -17.38 -19.13
CA LEU A 432 3.68 -18.31 -18.06
C LEU A 432 3.23 -17.79 -16.70
N VAL A 433 3.50 -16.52 -16.40
CA VAL A 433 3.05 -15.88 -15.15
C VAL A 433 1.52 -15.82 -15.07
N SER A 434 0.83 -15.50 -16.15
CA SER A 434 -0.64 -15.50 -16.19
C SER A 434 -1.20 -16.89 -15.91
N MET A 435 -0.69 -17.91 -16.59
CA MET A 435 -1.13 -19.30 -16.38
C MET A 435 -0.85 -19.79 -14.97
N SER A 436 0.31 -19.44 -14.40
CA SER A 436 0.65 -19.85 -13.03
C SER A 436 -0.32 -19.30 -11.98
N ASN A 437 -0.86 -18.10 -12.22
CA ASN A 437 -1.83 -17.45 -11.33
C ASN A 437 -3.29 -17.88 -11.60
N ILE A 438 -3.67 -18.09 -12.88
CA ILE A 438 -5.07 -18.37 -13.24
C ILE A 438 -5.36 -19.88 -13.19
N LYS A 439 -4.43 -20.70 -13.69
CA LYS A 439 -4.67 -22.13 -13.91
C LYS A 439 -3.98 -23.02 -12.87
N TYR A 440 -2.78 -22.65 -12.44
CA TYR A 440 -1.91 -23.53 -11.64
C TYR A 440 -1.64 -23.01 -10.23
N PHE A 441 -2.41 -22.04 -9.77
CA PHE A 441 -2.26 -21.47 -8.44
C PHE A 441 -2.71 -22.45 -7.35
N TYR A 442 -1.78 -22.82 -6.49
CA TYR A 442 -2.08 -23.51 -5.23
C TYR A 442 -1.08 -23.07 -4.16
N LYS A 443 -1.50 -22.24 -3.23
CA LYS A 443 -0.68 -21.54 -2.23
C LYS A 443 0.36 -20.59 -2.86
N LYS A 444 0.92 -20.94 -4.01
CA LYS A 444 1.92 -20.20 -4.81
C LYS A 444 1.58 -20.33 -6.29
N PRO A 445 1.97 -19.37 -7.15
CA PRO A 445 1.77 -19.47 -8.60
C PRO A 445 2.75 -20.47 -9.22
N ARG A 446 2.33 -21.72 -9.38
CA ARG A 446 3.15 -22.82 -9.86
C ARG A 446 3.34 -22.79 -11.37
N MET A 447 4.53 -23.14 -11.82
CA MET A 447 4.91 -23.14 -13.24
C MET A 447 5.33 -24.55 -13.67
N PRO A 448 4.46 -25.31 -14.37
CA PRO A 448 4.78 -26.67 -14.83
C PRO A 448 5.85 -26.65 -15.92
N LYS A 449 6.76 -27.65 -15.89
CA LYS A 449 7.80 -27.84 -16.91
C LYS A 449 7.22 -27.98 -18.31
N SER A 450 6.11 -28.67 -18.44
CA SER A 450 5.39 -28.84 -19.71
C SER A 450 4.96 -27.51 -20.33
N GLU A 451 4.51 -26.55 -19.53
CA GLU A 451 4.14 -25.22 -20.02
C GLU A 451 5.37 -24.35 -20.32
N ILE A 452 6.43 -24.47 -19.52
CA ILE A 452 7.71 -23.78 -19.79
C ILE A 452 8.27 -24.21 -21.15
N LEU A 453 8.26 -25.51 -21.44
CA LEU A 453 8.75 -26.04 -22.73
C LEU A 453 7.94 -25.53 -23.93
N LYS A 454 6.61 -25.39 -23.80
CA LYS A 454 5.73 -24.82 -24.84
C LYS A 454 6.03 -23.34 -25.11
N HIS A 455 6.53 -22.61 -24.12
CA HIS A 455 6.80 -21.18 -24.18
C HIS A 455 8.29 -20.85 -24.05
N ARG A 456 9.16 -21.80 -24.39
CA ARG A 456 10.62 -21.73 -24.18
C ARG A 456 11.32 -20.66 -25.05
N GLU A 457 10.75 -20.35 -26.22
CA GLU A 457 11.35 -19.45 -27.17
C GLU A 457 11.58 -18.03 -26.57
N GLY A 458 12.78 -17.52 -26.76
CA GLY A 458 13.17 -16.19 -26.25
C GLY A 458 13.40 -16.10 -24.75
N LEU A 459 13.47 -17.23 -24.04
CA LEU A 459 13.77 -17.33 -22.60
C LEU A 459 15.14 -17.95 -22.38
N ILE A 460 15.80 -17.53 -21.31
CA ILE A 460 17.03 -18.12 -20.75
C ILE A 460 16.68 -18.63 -19.36
N ILE A 461 17.00 -19.89 -19.06
CA ILE A 461 16.61 -20.55 -17.80
C ILE A 461 17.84 -20.87 -16.97
N GLY A 462 17.83 -20.44 -15.70
CA GLY A 462 18.84 -20.72 -14.71
C GLY A 462 18.37 -21.63 -13.58
N SER A 463 19.31 -22.34 -12.95
CA SER A 463 19.02 -23.35 -11.94
C SER A 463 18.56 -22.79 -10.59
N ALA A 464 18.59 -21.48 -10.38
CA ALA A 464 18.28 -20.75 -9.15
C ALA A 464 19.14 -21.14 -7.92
N CYS A 465 18.64 -20.78 -6.73
CA CYS A 465 19.29 -20.92 -5.43
C CYS A 465 19.23 -22.36 -4.87
N GLU A 466 19.47 -22.52 -3.56
CA GLU A 466 19.40 -23.82 -2.86
C GLU A 466 18.00 -24.45 -2.90
N ALA A 467 16.96 -23.65 -3.14
CA ALA A 467 15.59 -24.13 -3.34
C ALA A 467 15.32 -24.65 -4.77
N GLY A 468 16.28 -24.54 -5.68
CA GLY A 468 16.24 -25.11 -7.02
C GLY A 468 16.32 -26.64 -7.01
N ASN A 469 15.73 -27.29 -8.03
CA ASN A 469 15.72 -28.75 -8.08
C ASN A 469 17.12 -29.35 -8.31
N LEU A 470 18.02 -28.65 -8.99
CA LEU A 470 19.41 -29.12 -9.22
C LEU A 470 20.19 -29.13 -7.90
N TYR A 471 20.15 -28.04 -7.13
CA TYR A 471 20.82 -27.96 -5.84
C TYR A 471 20.30 -29.02 -4.88
N ARG A 472 18.95 -29.18 -4.83
CA ARG A 472 18.30 -30.19 -3.99
C ARG A 472 18.61 -31.63 -4.43
N ALA A 473 18.76 -31.90 -5.73
CA ALA A 473 19.16 -33.21 -6.22
C ALA A 473 20.58 -33.58 -5.71
N ILE A 474 21.47 -32.59 -5.59
CA ILE A 474 22.82 -32.78 -5.02
C ILE A 474 22.72 -33.07 -3.51
N LEU A 475 21.92 -32.29 -2.77
CA LEU A 475 21.69 -32.52 -1.34
C LEU A 475 21.05 -33.86 -1.04
N ASP A 476 20.13 -34.33 -1.89
CA ASP A 476 19.43 -35.59 -1.78
C ASP A 476 20.27 -36.76 -2.33
N GLU A 477 21.52 -36.49 -2.79
CA GLU A 477 22.47 -37.47 -3.32
C GLU A 477 21.89 -38.36 -4.43
N LEU A 478 21.15 -37.74 -5.37
CA LEU A 478 20.68 -38.49 -6.54
C LEU A 478 21.86 -39.00 -7.37
N PRO A 479 21.66 -40.06 -8.17
CA PRO A 479 22.69 -40.53 -9.09
C PRO A 479 23.19 -39.46 -10.05
N ASP A 480 24.50 -39.52 -10.42
CA ASP A 480 25.12 -38.48 -11.26
C ASP A 480 24.42 -38.34 -12.62
N GLU A 481 23.88 -39.46 -13.17
CA GLU A 481 23.13 -39.42 -14.41
C GLU A 481 21.82 -38.62 -14.28
N GLU A 482 21.09 -38.73 -13.15
CA GLU A 482 19.87 -37.97 -12.90
C GLU A 482 20.19 -36.49 -12.65
N ILE A 483 21.26 -36.23 -11.93
CA ILE A 483 21.73 -34.84 -11.70
C ILE A 483 22.11 -34.16 -13.04
N ALA A 484 22.81 -34.90 -13.92
CA ALA A 484 23.17 -34.41 -15.25
C ALA A 484 21.92 -34.18 -16.13
N GLU A 485 20.93 -35.07 -16.06
CA GLU A 485 19.66 -34.88 -16.76
C GLU A 485 18.93 -33.61 -16.28
N ILE A 486 18.83 -33.40 -14.96
CA ILE A 486 18.25 -32.18 -14.38
C ILE A 486 19.02 -30.95 -14.85
N ALA A 487 20.37 -30.97 -14.76
CA ALA A 487 21.22 -29.86 -15.17
C ALA A 487 21.11 -29.55 -16.66
N SER A 488 20.86 -30.57 -17.51
CA SER A 488 20.72 -30.42 -18.96
C SER A 488 19.56 -29.51 -19.38
N PHE A 489 18.54 -29.36 -18.55
CA PHE A 489 17.36 -28.50 -18.78
C PHE A 489 17.68 -27.02 -18.75
N TYR A 490 18.66 -26.60 -17.94
CA TYR A 490 19.03 -25.20 -17.74
C TYR A 490 19.96 -24.68 -18.83
N ASP A 491 19.92 -23.39 -19.13
CA ASP A 491 20.87 -22.72 -20.02
C ASP A 491 22.14 -22.34 -19.29
N TYR A 492 22.05 -22.03 -18.00
CA TYR A 492 23.16 -21.74 -17.11
C TYR A 492 22.91 -22.32 -15.71
N ILE A 493 23.99 -22.58 -15.01
CA ILE A 493 23.95 -23.05 -13.63
C ILE A 493 24.30 -21.90 -12.69
N GLU A 494 23.56 -21.78 -11.62
CA GLU A 494 23.73 -20.75 -10.60
C GLU A 494 24.47 -21.30 -9.38
N ILE A 495 25.42 -20.53 -8.87
CA ILE A 495 26.03 -20.70 -7.55
C ILE A 495 25.90 -19.42 -6.75
N GLN A 496 25.95 -19.53 -5.43
CA GLN A 496 25.80 -18.41 -4.52
C GLN A 496 26.91 -18.36 -3.47
N PRO A 497 27.17 -17.20 -2.84
CA PRO A 497 28.05 -17.10 -1.68
C PRO A 497 27.65 -18.09 -0.59
N THR A 498 28.63 -18.70 0.07
CA THR A 498 28.38 -19.67 1.13
C THR A 498 27.56 -19.09 2.29
N GLY A 499 27.69 -17.75 2.49
CA GLY A 499 26.89 -17.00 3.47
C GLY A 499 25.37 -17.13 3.28
N ASN A 500 24.88 -17.23 2.03
CA ASN A 500 23.48 -17.38 1.71
C ASN A 500 22.90 -18.70 2.25
N ASN A 501 23.73 -19.75 2.33
CA ASN A 501 23.35 -21.10 2.69
C ASN A 501 23.79 -21.52 4.10
N ARG A 502 24.31 -20.59 4.94
CA ARG A 502 24.73 -20.89 6.31
C ARG A 502 23.63 -21.42 7.22
N PHE A 503 22.38 -21.15 6.93
CA PHE A 503 21.25 -21.70 7.66
C PHE A 503 21.26 -23.25 7.68
N MET A 504 21.86 -23.91 6.68
CA MET A 504 21.98 -25.36 6.65
C MET A 504 22.82 -25.90 7.80
N LEU A 505 23.86 -25.16 8.24
CA LEU A 505 24.69 -25.52 9.41
C LEU A 505 23.90 -25.44 10.70
N ALA A 506 23.02 -24.43 10.83
CA ALA A 506 22.16 -24.29 12.01
C ALA A 506 21.06 -25.35 12.02
N ALA A 507 20.52 -25.71 10.86
CA ALA A 507 19.47 -26.72 10.73
C ALA A 507 19.94 -28.13 11.16
N HIS A 508 21.23 -28.45 10.97
CA HIS A 508 21.84 -29.71 11.43
C HIS A 508 21.83 -29.84 12.96
N SER A 509 21.97 -28.76 13.70
CA SER A 509 22.15 -28.76 15.16
C SER A 509 20.88 -28.47 15.97
N ASP A 510 19.72 -28.27 15.32
CA ASP A 510 18.47 -27.94 16.02
C ASP A 510 17.65 -29.20 16.37
N PRO A 511 17.67 -29.67 17.64
CA PRO A 511 16.90 -30.82 18.08
C PRO A 511 15.38 -30.56 18.17
N ASN A 512 14.94 -29.29 18.06
CA ASN A 512 13.55 -28.87 18.22
C ASN A 512 12.87 -28.47 16.89
N ALA A 513 13.51 -28.76 15.74
CA ALA A 513 12.98 -28.39 14.44
C ALA A 513 11.57 -28.92 14.24
N LYS A 514 10.62 -28.05 13.90
CA LYS A 514 9.22 -28.43 13.59
C LYS A 514 9.08 -29.40 12.41
N ASN A 515 10.08 -29.52 11.57
CA ASN A 515 10.06 -30.40 10.41
C ASN A 515 11.39 -31.19 10.29
N PRO A 516 11.59 -32.22 11.13
CA PRO A 516 12.82 -32.99 11.17
C PRO A 516 13.12 -33.69 9.82
N GLU A 517 12.11 -34.09 9.05
CA GLU A 517 12.28 -34.70 7.72
C GLU A 517 12.91 -33.72 6.71
N ARG A 518 12.56 -32.43 6.78
CA ARG A 518 13.18 -31.39 5.96
C ARG A 518 14.65 -31.19 6.32
N ASN A 519 14.99 -31.30 7.58
CA ASN A 519 16.35 -31.06 8.09
C ASN A 519 17.29 -32.25 7.83
N LYS A 520 16.81 -33.46 7.70
CA LYS A 520 17.61 -34.64 7.30
C LYS A 520 18.44 -34.42 6.04
N ARG A 521 17.95 -33.60 5.12
CA ARG A 521 18.65 -33.19 3.89
C ARG A 521 19.98 -32.48 4.17
N TYR A 522 20.08 -31.80 5.32
CA TYR A 522 21.25 -31.03 5.69
C TYR A 522 22.19 -31.76 6.66
N ASP A 523 21.92 -33.03 7.00
CA ASP A 523 22.68 -33.81 7.98
C ASP A 523 24.19 -33.91 7.65
N LYS A 524 24.53 -33.81 6.37
CA LYS A 524 25.93 -33.85 5.90
C LYS A 524 26.59 -32.49 5.75
N ILE A 525 25.85 -31.41 5.99
CA ILE A 525 26.40 -30.06 5.93
C ILE A 525 26.84 -29.65 7.32
N THR A 526 28.09 -29.96 7.65
CA THR A 526 28.63 -29.80 9.00
C THR A 526 29.55 -28.58 9.13
N CYS A 527 30.10 -28.11 8.02
CA CYS A 527 30.99 -26.96 7.98
C CYS A 527 30.82 -26.16 6.67
N VAL A 528 31.40 -24.98 6.60
CA VAL A 528 31.33 -24.09 5.42
C VAL A 528 31.92 -24.77 4.18
N GLU A 529 32.97 -25.60 4.36
CA GLU A 529 33.61 -26.32 3.26
C GLU A 529 32.66 -27.30 2.55
N ASP A 530 31.67 -27.86 3.26
CA ASP A 530 30.66 -28.73 2.65
C ASP A 530 29.80 -27.92 1.65
N ILE A 531 29.44 -26.68 2.00
CA ILE A 531 28.72 -25.77 1.10
C ILE A 531 29.60 -25.37 -0.11
N GLU A 532 30.88 -25.08 0.12
CA GLU A 532 31.85 -24.82 -0.95
C GLU A 532 31.97 -26.01 -1.91
N ASN A 533 31.99 -27.22 -1.39
CA ASN A 533 32.07 -28.45 -2.20
C ASN A 533 30.83 -28.65 -3.07
N ILE A 534 29.66 -28.24 -2.61
CA ILE A 534 28.45 -28.25 -3.47
C ILE A 534 28.64 -27.28 -4.63
N ASN A 535 29.13 -26.06 -4.38
CA ASN A 535 29.40 -25.10 -5.45
C ASN A 535 30.46 -25.63 -6.44
N ARG A 536 31.53 -26.26 -5.94
CA ARG A 536 32.53 -26.92 -6.82
C ARG A 536 31.93 -28.04 -7.65
N ARG A 537 31.01 -28.83 -7.08
CA ARG A 537 30.29 -29.90 -7.78
C ARG A 537 29.37 -29.34 -8.87
N LEU A 538 28.64 -28.26 -8.59
CA LEU A 538 27.81 -27.56 -9.58
C LEU A 538 28.64 -27.05 -10.76
N ILE A 539 29.83 -26.47 -10.50
CA ILE A 539 30.78 -26.06 -11.54
C ILE A 539 31.19 -27.25 -12.37
N SER A 540 31.64 -28.35 -11.74
CA SER A 540 32.06 -29.56 -12.45
C SER A 540 30.98 -30.18 -13.33
N ILE A 541 29.72 -30.17 -12.88
CA ILE A 541 28.57 -30.64 -13.67
C ILE A 541 28.34 -29.72 -14.87
N ALA A 542 28.40 -28.40 -14.66
CA ALA A 542 28.21 -27.41 -15.72
C ALA A 542 29.31 -27.55 -16.79
N ASP A 543 30.55 -27.71 -16.38
CA ASP A 543 31.71 -27.91 -17.27
C ASP A 543 31.53 -29.15 -18.11
N GLY A 544 31.12 -30.28 -17.50
CA GLY A 544 30.81 -31.53 -18.21
C GLY A 544 29.72 -31.39 -19.25
N LEU A 545 28.83 -30.41 -19.10
CA LEU A 545 27.70 -30.15 -20.02
C LEU A 545 28.01 -28.94 -20.95
N GLY A 546 29.14 -28.30 -20.81
CA GLY A 546 29.51 -27.08 -21.57
C GLY A 546 28.60 -25.88 -21.29
N LYS A 547 28.09 -25.77 -20.07
CA LYS A 547 27.16 -24.69 -19.63
C LYS A 547 27.89 -23.64 -18.81
N PRO A 548 27.56 -22.35 -18.98
CA PRO A 548 28.14 -21.31 -18.14
C PRO A 548 27.62 -21.41 -16.70
N VAL A 549 28.53 -21.16 -15.75
CA VAL A 549 28.18 -20.97 -14.34
C VAL A 549 28.16 -19.48 -14.03
N VAL A 550 27.15 -19.02 -13.31
CA VAL A 550 27.05 -17.64 -12.84
C VAL A 550 26.94 -17.57 -11.32
N ALA A 551 27.59 -16.61 -10.72
CA ALA A 551 27.46 -16.31 -9.31
C ALA A 551 26.47 -15.16 -9.11
N THR A 552 25.42 -15.39 -8.30
CA THR A 552 24.38 -14.43 -8.00
C THR A 552 24.32 -14.13 -6.51
N GLY A 553 23.77 -12.96 -6.17
CA GLY A 553 23.61 -12.54 -4.78
C GLY A 553 22.33 -13.03 -4.14
N ASP A 554 21.32 -13.39 -4.93
CA ASP A 554 19.97 -13.65 -4.44
C ASP A 554 19.48 -12.48 -3.58
N VAL A 555 19.57 -11.29 -4.18
CA VAL A 555 19.44 -10.02 -3.46
C VAL A 555 18.00 -9.83 -2.99
N HIS A 556 17.81 -9.63 -1.69
CA HIS A 556 16.49 -9.35 -1.09
C HIS A 556 16.41 -7.96 -0.44
N PHE A 557 17.55 -7.33 -0.19
CA PHE A 557 17.63 -5.99 0.37
C PHE A 557 18.88 -5.25 -0.09
N LEU A 558 18.90 -3.91 0.09
CA LEU A 558 19.91 -3.06 -0.51
C LEU A 558 21.23 -3.06 0.27
N ASP A 559 21.16 -2.85 1.58
CA ASP A 559 22.31 -2.69 2.46
C ASP A 559 22.26 -3.69 3.64
N PRO A 560 23.39 -4.08 4.23
CA PRO A 560 23.43 -5.07 5.32
C PRO A 560 22.51 -4.76 6.50
N VAL A 561 22.28 -3.46 6.79
CA VAL A 561 21.38 -3.02 7.88
C VAL A 561 19.92 -3.38 7.65
N ASP A 562 19.50 -3.52 6.39
CA ASP A 562 18.12 -3.85 6.04
C ASP A 562 17.72 -5.27 6.43
N ALA A 563 18.70 -6.12 6.73
CA ALA A 563 18.47 -7.46 7.28
C ALA A 563 17.57 -7.44 8.53
N GLN A 564 17.67 -6.40 9.37
CA GLN A 564 16.84 -6.24 10.55
C GLN A 564 15.35 -6.06 10.20
N TYR A 565 15.07 -5.31 9.14
CA TYR A 565 13.69 -5.10 8.67
C TYR A 565 13.11 -6.37 8.05
N ARG A 566 13.94 -7.13 7.31
CA ARG A 566 13.54 -8.44 6.77
C ARG A 566 13.25 -9.43 7.91
N ALA A 567 14.05 -9.43 8.97
CA ALA A 567 13.80 -10.24 10.17
C ALA A 567 12.41 -9.97 10.77
N ILE A 568 12.00 -8.70 10.86
CA ILE A 568 10.66 -8.32 11.35
C ILE A 568 9.55 -8.90 10.45
N LEU A 569 9.72 -8.81 9.12
CA LEU A 569 8.73 -9.39 8.18
C LEU A 569 8.65 -10.92 8.30
N MET A 570 9.79 -11.60 8.40
CA MET A 570 9.84 -13.05 8.54
C MET A 570 9.25 -13.52 9.88
N ALA A 571 9.55 -12.80 10.98
CA ALA A 571 8.95 -13.07 12.27
C ALA A 571 7.42 -12.91 12.22
N GLY A 572 6.92 -11.88 11.52
CA GLY A 572 5.49 -11.67 11.28
C GLY A 572 4.82 -12.80 10.50
N GLN A 573 5.57 -13.57 9.70
CA GLN A 573 5.09 -14.76 9.00
C GLN A 573 5.24 -16.05 9.84
N GLY A 574 5.79 -15.97 11.03
CA GLY A 574 5.97 -17.09 11.94
C GLY A 574 7.24 -17.92 11.69
N PHE A 575 8.26 -17.35 11.03
CA PHE A 575 9.58 -17.97 10.96
C PHE A 575 10.29 -17.88 12.31
N GLU A 576 10.69 -19.00 12.87
CA GLU A 576 11.35 -19.06 14.19
C GLU A 576 12.81 -18.59 14.15
N ASP A 577 13.46 -18.73 13.01
CA ASP A 577 14.84 -18.34 12.74
C ASP A 577 14.98 -16.94 12.11
N ALA A 578 13.93 -16.13 12.21
CA ALA A 578 13.86 -14.81 11.56
C ALA A 578 15.05 -13.89 11.92
N ASP A 579 15.61 -14.02 13.12
CA ASP A 579 16.77 -13.23 13.56
C ASP A 579 18.10 -13.66 12.90
N ASN A 580 18.14 -14.86 12.31
CA ASN A 580 19.33 -15.40 11.64
C ASN A 580 19.30 -15.12 10.14
N GLN A 581 19.40 -13.85 9.76
CA GLN A 581 19.31 -13.42 8.36
C GLN A 581 20.56 -13.81 7.55
N ALA A 582 20.33 -14.41 6.38
CA ALA A 582 21.37 -14.58 5.37
C ALA A 582 21.79 -13.21 4.79
N PRO A 583 23.07 -13.02 4.38
CA PRO A 583 23.59 -11.75 3.86
C PRO A 583 23.14 -11.48 2.41
N LEU A 584 21.82 -11.43 2.17
CA LEU A 584 21.20 -11.27 0.85
C LEU A 584 21.13 -9.79 0.41
N TYR A 585 22.10 -8.98 0.81
CA TYR A 585 22.19 -7.59 0.39
C TYR A 585 22.83 -7.44 -0.99
N PHE A 586 22.57 -6.31 -1.64
CA PHE A 586 23.17 -6.04 -2.93
C PHE A 586 24.70 -5.82 -2.78
N LYS A 587 25.45 -6.82 -3.20
CA LYS A 587 26.93 -6.88 -3.07
C LYS A 587 27.62 -6.23 -4.25
N THR A 588 28.73 -5.52 -3.99
CA THR A 588 29.64 -5.03 -5.01
C THR A 588 30.37 -6.19 -5.72
N THR A 589 31.01 -5.89 -6.82
CA THR A 589 31.86 -6.88 -7.52
C THR A 589 32.96 -7.39 -6.62
N GLU A 590 33.62 -6.49 -5.87
CA GLU A 590 34.71 -6.85 -4.95
C GLU A 590 34.23 -7.78 -3.82
N GLU A 591 33.06 -7.51 -3.24
CA GLU A 591 32.47 -8.35 -2.20
C GLU A 591 32.14 -9.76 -2.74
N MET A 592 31.55 -9.84 -3.94
CA MET A 592 31.27 -11.14 -4.56
C MET A 592 32.52 -11.92 -4.90
N MET A 593 33.58 -11.23 -5.38
CA MET A 593 34.89 -11.86 -5.62
C MET A 593 35.53 -12.37 -4.33
N ALA A 594 35.39 -11.62 -3.23
CA ALA A 594 35.90 -12.04 -1.92
C ALA A 594 35.10 -13.25 -1.36
N ASP A 595 33.77 -13.25 -1.47
CA ASP A 595 32.93 -14.35 -1.02
C ASP A 595 33.23 -15.69 -1.75
N LEU A 596 33.69 -15.61 -2.99
CA LEU A 596 34.00 -16.78 -3.85
C LEU A 596 35.49 -17.00 -4.06
N ALA A 597 36.34 -16.33 -3.28
CA ALA A 597 37.80 -16.46 -3.39
C ALA A 597 38.35 -17.91 -3.23
N TYR A 598 37.61 -18.75 -2.52
CA TYR A 598 37.92 -20.19 -2.34
C TYR A 598 37.93 -21.00 -3.65
N LEU A 599 37.32 -20.48 -4.73
CA LEU A 599 37.37 -21.08 -6.08
C LEU A 599 38.65 -20.80 -6.83
N GLY A 600 39.49 -19.90 -6.33
CA GLY A 600 40.64 -19.34 -7.04
C GLY A 600 40.26 -18.14 -7.93
N GLU A 601 41.22 -17.26 -8.18
CA GLU A 601 40.98 -15.95 -8.83
C GLU A 601 40.35 -16.07 -10.22
N GLU A 602 40.85 -17.01 -11.04
CA GLU A 602 40.39 -17.22 -12.42
C GLU A 602 38.95 -17.67 -12.48
N THR A 603 38.60 -18.73 -11.73
CA THR A 603 37.24 -19.27 -11.66
C THR A 603 36.28 -18.27 -11.00
N ALA A 604 36.71 -17.59 -9.92
CA ALA A 604 35.87 -16.55 -9.28
C ALA A 604 35.60 -15.40 -10.28
N LYS A 605 36.57 -14.93 -11.02
CA LYS A 605 36.38 -13.90 -12.07
C LYS A 605 35.42 -14.40 -13.15
N GLU A 606 35.58 -15.65 -13.58
CA GLU A 606 34.71 -16.24 -14.59
C GLU A 606 33.26 -16.23 -14.17
N VAL A 607 32.94 -16.75 -12.97
CA VAL A 607 31.55 -16.93 -12.51
C VAL A 607 30.91 -15.63 -12.02
N VAL A 608 31.71 -14.69 -11.47
CA VAL A 608 31.23 -13.41 -10.93
C VAL A 608 31.09 -12.33 -12.00
N ILE A 609 32.02 -12.26 -12.93
CA ILE A 609 32.13 -11.15 -13.88
C ILE A 609 31.84 -11.64 -15.30
N THR A 610 32.65 -12.58 -15.80
CA THR A 610 32.65 -12.93 -17.21
C THR A 610 31.34 -13.53 -17.69
N ASN A 611 30.87 -14.59 -17.04
CA ASN A 611 29.67 -15.30 -17.46
C ASN A 611 28.38 -14.51 -17.24
N PRO A 612 28.15 -13.81 -16.09
CA PRO A 612 26.98 -12.91 -15.96
C PRO A 612 26.94 -11.82 -17.03
N ASN A 613 28.09 -11.29 -17.40
CA ASN A 613 28.19 -10.31 -18.49
C ASN A 613 27.87 -10.93 -19.86
N LYS A 614 28.33 -12.15 -20.16
CA LYS A 614 27.96 -12.87 -21.38
C LYS A 614 26.45 -13.11 -21.47
N ILE A 615 25.80 -13.55 -20.36
CA ILE A 615 24.34 -13.70 -20.32
C ILE A 615 23.65 -12.36 -20.60
N ALA A 616 24.07 -11.28 -19.93
CA ALA A 616 23.52 -9.96 -20.16
C ALA A 616 23.68 -9.47 -21.62
N ASP A 617 24.77 -9.83 -22.29
CA ASP A 617 25.02 -9.45 -23.67
C ASP A 617 24.16 -10.21 -24.68
N MET A 618 23.66 -11.40 -24.33
CA MET A 618 22.70 -12.16 -25.15
C MET A 618 21.29 -11.57 -25.11
N ILE A 619 20.99 -10.69 -24.15
CA ILE A 619 19.66 -10.14 -23.89
C ILE A 619 19.52 -8.77 -24.57
N GLU A 620 18.42 -8.61 -25.29
CA GLU A 620 18.06 -7.35 -25.94
C GLU A 620 17.63 -6.29 -24.93
N THR A 621 17.82 -5.02 -25.27
CA THR A 621 17.23 -3.92 -24.47
C THR A 621 15.75 -3.81 -24.82
N LEU A 622 14.88 -4.08 -23.86
CA LEU A 622 13.45 -4.16 -24.06
C LEU A 622 12.71 -3.13 -23.19
N ARG A 623 11.45 -2.88 -23.57
CA ARG A 623 10.47 -2.21 -22.70
C ARG A 623 9.49 -3.25 -22.18
N PRO A 624 9.03 -3.12 -20.92
CA PRO A 624 8.15 -4.13 -20.31
C PRO A 624 6.74 -4.13 -20.90
N PHE A 625 6.34 -3.05 -21.58
CA PHE A 625 5.07 -2.91 -22.30
C PHE A 625 5.25 -1.97 -23.50
N PRO A 626 4.43 -2.11 -24.55
CA PRO A 626 4.51 -1.25 -25.73
C PRO A 626 4.14 0.20 -25.39
N ASP A 627 4.61 1.13 -26.25
CA ASP A 627 4.23 2.54 -26.17
C ASP A 627 2.77 2.76 -26.60
N GLY A 628 2.10 3.68 -25.91
CA GLY A 628 0.74 4.09 -26.22
C GLY A 628 -0.34 3.32 -25.43
N THR A 629 -1.59 3.63 -25.77
CA THR A 629 -2.78 3.01 -25.18
C THR A 629 -3.42 2.09 -26.22
N TYR A 630 -3.68 0.86 -25.82
CA TYR A 630 -4.32 -0.14 -26.70
C TYR A 630 -5.69 -0.46 -26.14
N GLN A 631 -6.72 -0.08 -26.89
CA GLN A 631 -8.09 -0.44 -26.53
C GLN A 631 -8.37 -1.88 -26.95
N PRO A 632 -9.15 -2.64 -26.16
CA PRO A 632 -9.63 -3.95 -26.57
C PRO A 632 -10.54 -3.80 -27.79
N SER A 633 -10.67 -4.84 -28.60
CA SER A 633 -11.60 -4.89 -29.73
C SER A 633 -12.62 -6.02 -29.52
N ILE A 634 -13.89 -5.69 -29.64
CA ILE A 634 -15.00 -6.64 -29.64
C ILE A 634 -15.79 -6.37 -30.92
N GLU A 635 -15.84 -7.36 -31.79
CA GLU A 635 -16.57 -7.27 -33.06
C GLU A 635 -18.07 -6.97 -32.81
N GLY A 636 -18.64 -6.02 -33.53
CA GLY A 636 -20.04 -5.63 -33.38
C GLY A 636 -20.37 -4.84 -32.10
N SER A 637 -19.36 -4.35 -31.35
CA SER A 637 -19.61 -3.61 -30.11
C SER A 637 -20.37 -2.30 -30.30
N GLU A 638 -20.19 -1.63 -31.43
CA GLU A 638 -20.86 -0.37 -31.74
C GLU A 638 -22.36 -0.58 -32.01
N GLU A 639 -22.69 -1.56 -32.84
CA GLU A 639 -24.06 -1.93 -33.15
C GLU A 639 -24.76 -2.48 -31.91
N GLN A 640 -24.07 -3.31 -31.14
CA GLN A 640 -24.59 -3.88 -29.89
C GLN A 640 -24.92 -2.78 -28.87
N LEU A 641 -24.05 -1.80 -28.71
CA LEU A 641 -24.28 -0.68 -27.79
C LEU A 641 -25.50 0.14 -28.21
N ARG A 642 -25.61 0.46 -29.52
CA ARG A 642 -26.77 1.16 -30.06
C ARG A 642 -28.07 0.37 -29.82
N GLU A 643 -28.07 -0.91 -30.13
CA GLU A 643 -29.24 -1.78 -29.95
C GLU A 643 -29.70 -1.85 -28.51
N ILE A 644 -28.79 -2.11 -27.58
CA ILE A 644 -29.09 -2.18 -26.13
C ILE A 644 -29.72 -0.87 -25.66
N CYS A 645 -29.06 0.26 -25.96
CA CYS A 645 -29.52 1.57 -25.52
C CYS A 645 -30.87 1.97 -26.10
N TRP A 646 -31.07 1.77 -27.40
CA TRP A 646 -32.33 2.08 -28.04
C TRP A 646 -33.47 1.16 -27.62
N THR A 647 -33.19 -0.12 -27.37
CA THR A 647 -34.19 -1.07 -26.87
C THR A 647 -34.69 -0.62 -25.50
N LYS A 648 -33.79 -0.26 -24.58
CA LYS A 648 -34.15 0.23 -23.25
C LYS A 648 -34.81 1.61 -23.30
N ALA A 649 -34.37 2.51 -24.19
CA ALA A 649 -34.99 3.81 -24.34
C ALA A 649 -36.44 3.72 -24.87
N ARG A 650 -36.70 2.83 -25.80
CA ARG A 650 -38.07 2.53 -26.27
C ARG A 650 -38.90 1.90 -25.18
N ASP A 651 -38.37 0.88 -24.48
CA ASP A 651 -39.07 0.25 -23.37
C ASP A 651 -39.44 1.27 -22.28
N TRP A 652 -38.61 2.26 -22.03
CA TRP A 652 -38.87 3.23 -20.96
C TRP A 652 -39.74 4.39 -21.40
N TYR A 653 -39.57 4.93 -22.62
CA TYR A 653 -40.09 6.25 -23.00
C TYR A 653 -40.99 6.24 -24.25
N GLU A 654 -41.03 5.15 -25.04
CA GLU A 654 -41.82 5.13 -26.26
C GLU A 654 -43.32 5.06 -25.92
N LYS A 655 -44.05 6.08 -26.36
CA LYS A 655 -45.51 6.13 -26.28
C LYS A 655 -46.07 6.38 -27.68
N ASP A 656 -47.02 5.56 -28.08
CA ASP A 656 -47.70 5.65 -29.39
C ASP A 656 -46.68 5.65 -30.59
N GLY A 657 -45.60 4.89 -30.44
CA GLY A 657 -44.53 4.79 -31.45
C GLY A 657 -43.53 5.96 -31.47
N VAL A 658 -43.60 6.87 -30.49
CA VAL A 658 -42.74 8.06 -30.43
C VAL A 658 -41.94 8.09 -29.11
N VAL A 659 -40.62 8.21 -29.21
CA VAL A 659 -39.72 8.49 -28.07
C VAL A 659 -39.58 10.02 -27.96
N PRO A 660 -39.67 10.61 -26.77
CA PRO A 660 -39.54 12.05 -26.57
C PRO A 660 -38.22 12.61 -27.15
N GLU A 661 -38.31 13.80 -27.76
CA GLU A 661 -37.16 14.43 -28.45
C GLU A 661 -35.97 14.66 -27.54
N ILE A 662 -36.19 15.04 -26.28
CA ILE A 662 -35.14 15.21 -25.24
C ILE A 662 -34.32 13.93 -25.03
N VAL A 663 -35.00 12.76 -25.03
CA VAL A 663 -34.38 11.43 -24.89
C VAL A 663 -33.58 11.09 -26.13
N THR A 664 -34.21 11.27 -27.34
CA THR A 664 -33.60 10.97 -28.63
C THR A 664 -32.35 11.79 -28.88
N ASN A 665 -32.42 13.11 -28.65
CA ASN A 665 -31.30 14.02 -28.87
C ASN A 665 -30.13 13.72 -27.89
N ARG A 666 -30.45 13.46 -26.65
CA ARG A 666 -29.43 13.11 -25.67
C ARG A 666 -28.74 11.79 -25.99
N LEU A 667 -29.52 10.77 -26.33
CA LEU A 667 -29.00 9.43 -26.59
C LEU A 667 -28.13 9.41 -27.86
N ASN A 668 -28.60 10.03 -28.97
CA ASN A 668 -27.82 10.09 -30.19
C ASN A 668 -26.51 10.85 -29.99
N ARG A 669 -26.57 12.04 -29.39
CA ARG A 669 -25.37 12.84 -29.11
C ARG A 669 -24.29 12.06 -28.35
N GLU A 670 -24.68 11.31 -27.31
CA GLU A 670 -23.71 10.53 -26.54
C GLU A 670 -23.22 9.29 -27.28
N LEU A 671 -24.14 8.54 -27.95
CA LEU A 671 -23.75 7.36 -28.74
C LEU A 671 -22.80 7.73 -29.88
N ASP A 672 -23.10 8.80 -30.64
CA ASP A 672 -22.24 9.22 -31.72
C ASP A 672 -20.84 9.61 -31.25
N SER A 673 -20.74 10.36 -30.16
CA SER A 673 -19.45 10.71 -29.54
C SER A 673 -18.68 9.49 -29.05
N ILE A 674 -19.37 8.55 -28.36
CA ILE A 674 -18.74 7.33 -27.81
C ILE A 674 -18.20 6.45 -28.92
N ILE A 675 -18.95 6.30 -30.02
CA ILE A 675 -18.59 5.46 -31.16
C ILE A 675 -17.48 6.11 -31.98
N GLU A 676 -17.61 7.42 -32.30
CA GLU A 676 -16.60 8.17 -33.06
C GLU A 676 -15.21 8.12 -32.41
N HIS A 677 -15.15 8.14 -31.07
CA HIS A 677 -13.90 8.04 -30.31
C HIS A 677 -13.49 6.59 -29.98
N GLY A 678 -14.20 5.57 -30.45
CA GLY A 678 -13.87 4.17 -30.29
C GLY A 678 -14.12 3.61 -28.87
N PHE A 679 -14.93 4.29 -28.05
CA PHE A 679 -15.19 3.87 -26.67
C PHE A 679 -16.34 2.86 -26.51
N ALA A 680 -17.05 2.50 -27.58
CA ALA A 680 -18.18 1.57 -27.51
C ALA A 680 -17.82 0.25 -26.83
N VAL A 681 -16.65 -0.29 -27.12
CA VAL A 681 -16.15 -1.55 -26.53
C VAL A 681 -16.02 -1.46 -25.02
N LEU A 682 -15.62 -0.29 -24.46
CA LEU A 682 -15.49 -0.10 -23.01
C LEU A 682 -16.87 -0.10 -22.34
N TYR A 683 -17.88 0.50 -22.98
CA TYR A 683 -19.26 0.44 -22.50
C TYR A 683 -19.80 -0.98 -22.53
N ILE A 684 -19.53 -1.76 -23.57
CA ILE A 684 -19.95 -3.17 -23.66
C ILE A 684 -19.28 -4.02 -22.60
N ILE A 685 -17.98 -3.81 -22.32
CA ILE A 685 -17.26 -4.51 -21.25
C ILE A 685 -17.89 -4.16 -19.89
N ALA A 686 -18.09 -2.86 -19.60
CA ALA A 686 -18.69 -2.41 -18.37
C ALA A 686 -20.11 -2.97 -18.18
N GLN A 687 -20.93 -2.95 -19.23
CA GLN A 687 -22.28 -3.52 -19.24
C GLN A 687 -22.26 -5.00 -18.89
N LYS A 688 -21.39 -5.80 -19.52
CA LYS A 688 -21.27 -7.24 -19.24
C LYS A 688 -20.86 -7.51 -17.81
N LEU A 689 -19.90 -6.74 -17.27
CA LEU A 689 -19.45 -6.88 -15.88
C LEU A 689 -20.55 -6.55 -14.87
N VAL A 690 -21.31 -5.46 -15.12
CA VAL A 690 -22.42 -5.07 -14.23
C VAL A 690 -23.53 -6.12 -14.27
N TRP A 691 -23.94 -6.55 -15.45
CA TRP A 691 -25.00 -7.55 -15.61
C TRP A 691 -24.62 -8.89 -15.00
N ASP A 692 -23.40 -9.35 -15.21
CA ASP A 692 -22.91 -10.58 -14.59
C ASP A 692 -22.93 -10.49 -13.05
N SER A 693 -22.53 -9.35 -12.50
CA SER A 693 -22.59 -9.12 -11.05
C SER A 693 -24.03 -9.13 -10.50
N GLU A 694 -24.95 -8.45 -11.21
CA GLU A 694 -26.38 -8.40 -10.82
C GLU A 694 -27.05 -9.77 -10.96
N ASP A 695 -26.73 -10.55 -11.99
CA ASP A 695 -27.24 -11.91 -12.19
C ASP A 695 -26.78 -12.86 -11.07
N HIS A 696 -25.61 -12.59 -10.46
CA HIS A 696 -25.12 -13.31 -9.29
C HIS A 696 -25.63 -12.74 -7.94
N GLY A 697 -26.55 -11.77 -7.99
CA GLY A 697 -27.21 -11.19 -6.79
C GLY A 697 -26.39 -10.08 -6.09
N TYR A 698 -25.31 -9.59 -6.70
CA TYR A 698 -24.55 -8.47 -6.17
C TYR A 698 -25.11 -7.14 -6.63
N HIS A 699 -25.13 -6.16 -5.75
CA HIS A 699 -25.55 -4.80 -6.10
C HIS A 699 -24.35 -4.00 -6.63
N VAL A 700 -24.55 -3.38 -7.79
CA VAL A 700 -23.55 -2.50 -8.40
C VAL A 700 -24.04 -1.06 -8.36
N GLY A 701 -23.26 -0.17 -7.75
CA GLY A 701 -23.54 1.27 -7.69
C GLY A 701 -22.58 2.09 -8.56
N SER A 702 -23.10 3.10 -9.22
CA SER A 702 -22.31 4.01 -10.03
C SER A 702 -21.45 4.96 -9.20
N ARG A 703 -20.23 5.27 -9.66
CA ARG A 703 -19.32 6.22 -9.03
C ARG A 703 -18.75 7.20 -10.06
N GLY A 704 -18.64 8.46 -9.67
CA GLY A 704 -18.00 9.50 -10.48
C GLY A 704 -18.82 9.90 -11.72
N SER A 705 -18.13 10.29 -12.80
CA SER A 705 -18.73 10.89 -13.99
C SER A 705 -19.63 9.95 -14.80
N VAL A 706 -19.57 8.64 -14.59
CA VAL A 706 -20.47 7.69 -15.27
C VAL A 706 -21.94 7.95 -14.96
N GLY A 707 -22.25 8.49 -13.76
CA GLY A 707 -23.61 8.91 -13.39
C GLY A 707 -24.17 10.07 -14.22
N SER A 708 -23.36 10.76 -15.03
CA SER A 708 -23.80 11.81 -15.96
C SER A 708 -24.01 11.32 -17.39
N SER A 709 -23.73 10.05 -17.68
CA SER A 709 -23.92 9.45 -19.01
C SER A 709 -25.28 8.77 -19.14
N PHE A 710 -26.11 9.28 -20.06
CA PHE A 710 -27.39 8.67 -20.36
C PHE A 710 -27.25 7.33 -21.09
N VAL A 711 -26.21 7.18 -21.91
CA VAL A 711 -25.84 5.89 -22.52
C VAL A 711 -25.52 4.85 -21.45
N ALA A 712 -24.80 5.21 -20.38
CA ALA A 712 -24.53 4.30 -19.29
C ALA A 712 -25.82 3.82 -18.59
N THR A 713 -26.81 4.71 -18.42
CA THR A 713 -28.13 4.36 -17.88
C THR A 713 -28.90 3.43 -18.83
N MET A 714 -28.91 3.75 -20.13
CA MET A 714 -29.59 2.95 -21.12
C MET A 714 -28.91 1.60 -21.40
N ALA A 715 -27.61 1.53 -21.23
CA ALA A 715 -26.87 0.26 -21.29
C ALA A 715 -26.98 -0.59 -20.01
N GLY A 716 -27.60 -0.08 -18.94
CA GLY A 716 -27.68 -0.80 -17.67
C GLY A 716 -26.37 -0.85 -16.89
N ILE A 717 -25.49 0.12 -17.11
CA ILE A 717 -24.22 0.27 -16.36
C ILE A 717 -24.44 1.12 -15.11
N SER A 718 -25.36 2.10 -15.20
CA SER A 718 -25.66 3.07 -14.15
C SER A 718 -27.15 3.08 -13.82
N GLU A 719 -27.45 3.17 -12.54
CA GLU A 719 -28.79 3.38 -11.99
C GLU A 719 -29.21 4.86 -12.06
N VAL A 720 -28.27 5.77 -12.26
CA VAL A 720 -28.50 7.22 -12.27
C VAL A 720 -29.01 7.67 -13.64
N ASN A 721 -30.16 8.33 -13.66
CA ASN A 721 -30.69 8.94 -14.89
C ASN A 721 -30.29 10.44 -14.95
N PRO A 722 -29.40 10.85 -15.89
CA PRO A 722 -28.88 12.21 -15.93
C PRO A 722 -29.76 13.20 -16.72
N LEU A 723 -30.94 12.77 -17.18
CA LEU A 723 -31.92 13.69 -17.79
C LEU A 723 -32.46 14.64 -16.71
N VAL A 724 -33.03 15.76 -17.15
CA VAL A 724 -33.73 16.67 -16.26
C VAL A 724 -34.79 15.92 -15.45
N PRO A 725 -35.14 16.40 -14.25
CA PRO A 725 -36.17 15.77 -13.43
C PRO A 725 -37.46 15.53 -14.24
N HIS A 726 -38.01 14.33 -14.13
CA HIS A 726 -39.22 13.97 -14.87
C HIS A 726 -40.01 12.87 -14.19
N TYR A 727 -41.32 12.83 -14.45
CA TYR A 727 -42.17 11.70 -14.15
C TYR A 727 -42.19 10.74 -15.34
N ARG A 728 -42.19 9.45 -15.06
CA ARG A 728 -42.35 8.38 -16.04
C ARG A 728 -43.31 7.32 -15.51
N CYS A 729 -44.36 7.03 -16.23
CA CYS A 729 -45.24 5.92 -15.91
C CYS A 729 -44.71 4.61 -16.53
N PRO A 730 -44.38 3.59 -15.74
CA PRO A 730 -43.86 2.33 -16.28
C PRO A 730 -44.90 1.56 -17.13
N LYS A 731 -46.20 1.78 -16.92
CA LYS A 731 -47.29 1.09 -17.63
C LYS A 731 -47.66 1.78 -18.97
N CYS A 732 -48.01 3.05 -18.91
CA CYS A 732 -48.50 3.77 -20.13
C CYS A 732 -47.42 4.62 -20.79
N LYS A 733 -46.19 4.60 -20.28
CA LYS A 733 -45.02 5.35 -20.79
C LYS A 733 -45.23 6.88 -20.86
N TYR A 734 -46.30 7.40 -20.22
CA TYR A 734 -46.43 8.84 -20.07
C TYR A 734 -45.21 9.43 -19.38
N THR A 735 -44.64 10.48 -19.97
CA THR A 735 -43.48 11.16 -19.44
C THR A 735 -43.70 12.67 -19.42
N GLN A 736 -43.30 13.31 -18.32
CA GLN A 736 -43.36 14.76 -18.16
C GLN A 736 -41.99 15.25 -17.65
N PHE A 737 -41.32 16.04 -18.47
CA PHE A 737 -40.04 16.64 -18.14
C PHE A 737 -40.21 18.05 -17.54
N PHE A 738 -39.31 18.41 -16.59
CA PHE A 738 -39.24 19.72 -15.96
C PHE A 738 -37.94 20.42 -16.42
N GLU A 739 -38.06 21.14 -17.53
CA GLU A 739 -36.90 21.68 -18.26
C GLU A 739 -36.49 23.08 -17.80
N HIS A 740 -37.35 23.78 -17.03
CA HIS A 740 -37.14 25.19 -16.66
C HIS A 740 -36.68 25.37 -15.21
N GLY A 741 -36.10 24.34 -14.62
CA GLY A 741 -35.57 24.41 -13.24
C GLY A 741 -36.63 24.39 -12.14
N GLU A 742 -37.84 23.87 -12.44
CA GLU A 742 -38.94 23.74 -11.46
C GLU A 742 -38.52 22.85 -10.26
N TYR A 743 -37.66 21.88 -10.52
CA TYR A 743 -37.10 21.00 -9.51
C TYR A 743 -35.59 20.83 -9.73
N GLY A 744 -34.81 20.96 -8.67
CA GLY A 744 -33.36 20.73 -8.72
C GLY A 744 -32.96 19.23 -8.74
N SER A 745 -33.91 18.33 -8.38
CA SER A 745 -33.70 16.87 -8.37
C SER A 745 -35.05 16.16 -8.45
N ALA A 746 -35.07 14.96 -9.06
CA ALA A 746 -36.24 14.10 -9.07
C ALA A 746 -36.66 13.63 -7.67
N LEU A 747 -35.75 13.62 -6.69
CA LEU A 747 -36.01 13.23 -5.29
C LEU A 747 -36.98 14.20 -4.58
N ILE A 748 -37.06 15.45 -5.04
CA ILE A 748 -37.96 16.46 -4.42
C ILE A 748 -39.26 16.63 -5.20
N CYS A 749 -39.48 15.88 -6.28
CA CYS A 749 -40.74 15.85 -6.99
C CYS A 749 -41.80 15.09 -6.14
N ARG A 750 -43.01 15.65 -6.00
CA ARG A 750 -44.10 14.95 -5.34
C ARG A 750 -44.59 13.80 -6.23
N LEU A 751 -44.85 12.63 -5.63
CA LEU A 751 -45.46 11.52 -6.34
C LEU A 751 -46.78 11.96 -6.95
N GLN A 752 -46.98 11.74 -8.26
CA GLN A 752 -48.21 12.02 -8.98
C GLN A 752 -48.75 10.75 -9.65
N ASN A 753 -50.06 10.63 -9.73
CA ASN A 753 -50.67 9.60 -10.55
C ASN A 753 -50.64 10.01 -12.03
N ALA A 754 -50.36 9.06 -12.92
CA ALA A 754 -50.44 9.33 -14.35
C ALA A 754 -51.84 9.82 -14.72
N PRO A 755 -52.01 10.80 -15.61
CA PRO A 755 -53.28 11.41 -15.94
C PRO A 755 -54.39 10.42 -16.36
N ASN A 756 -54.04 9.22 -16.81
CA ASN A 756 -54.95 8.17 -17.24
C ASN A 756 -54.94 6.92 -16.35
N ALA A 757 -54.37 6.98 -15.14
CA ALA A 757 -54.28 5.83 -14.23
C ALA A 757 -55.64 5.38 -13.65
N ALA A 758 -56.70 6.17 -13.87
CA ALA A 758 -58.07 5.85 -13.42
C ALA A 758 -58.89 5.00 -14.42
N GLN A 759 -58.32 4.63 -15.60
CA GLN A 759 -58.98 3.83 -16.64
C GLN A 759 -58.36 2.44 -16.88
N ILE A 760 -57.47 1.98 -16.01
CA ILE A 760 -56.96 0.61 -16.12
C ILE A 760 -57.20 -0.11 -14.81
#